data_86d02f2c765516f9c6ac21c94a2346cd
#
_entry.id   86d02f2c765516f9c6ac21c94a2346cd
#
_cell.length_a   1.000
_cell.length_b   1.000
_cell.length_c   1.000
_cell.angle_alpha   90.00
_cell.angle_beta   90.00
_cell.angle_gamma   90.00
#
_symmetry.space_group_name_H-M   'P 1'
#
loop_
_entity.id
_entity.type
_entity.pdbx_description
1 polymer ?
#
loop_
_entity_poly.entity_id
_entity_poly.type
_entity_poly.pdbx_seq_one_letter_code
_entity_poly.pdbx_strand_id
1 'polypeptide(L)'
;MVSILNKLFDANKKELKRLNKIADQVDALAPQMEQLSDEALQNKTEEFKSRYQNGETLDDLLPEAFAVCREASRRVLGMYPYRVQVMGAAVLHDGNIAEMKTGEGKTLTSTMAVYLNALTGEGVHVVTVNEYLAKRDATEMGKLYEFLGLSVGLNLNSLTKEEKREAYAADITYSTNNELGFDYLRDNMVLYKEDRVQRPLNFAVIDEVDSILIDEARTPLIISGHAGRSAKLYVQANAFVRMLKKDEDYTYDESTKGVTLTESGMTKAEKAFGIDNLYDLAHVRLLHAINQSLKAHVSMQRDVDYVVQDGEVVIVDSFTGRLMKGRRYSDGLHQAIEAKEGVEIQNESMTMATITFQNYFRMYKKLAGMTGTAKTEEEEFRNIYNMNVVVIPTNKPIARIDKPDLIFATMQGKFEAVVKDIAERHEKGQPVLVGTVAIETSEIISELLKKHKIPHNVLNAKNHEREAEIIAQAGQKGAVTIATNMAGRGTDIKLGEGVKELGGLAVIGTERHESRRIDNQLRGRSGRQGDPGITQFYLSLEDDLMRRFGSDSMKAMMTKLGMDDSQPIQSKMVSKAVESAQKRVEGNNFDARKRLLQYDEVLRQQREVIYKERNAVLESENMREVVEHMIRESIENIVHTYTSGNKEEWNFKAIEDYIKANLLDEGDITVNDLHGKSPEEMIDYIFAAAMARYNEKEEQLTPERMREFEKVILLRSIDTKWIDHIDAMDQLRQGIHLRAYGQTDPLREYEQEGFAMFEEMIAAIREDVTKYAMKAQIRNNLEREEVAKGQAVNPKEEEKPKRQPIRKKQDIGRNDPCPCGSGKKYKNCHGAVS
;
A
#
# COMPACT_ATOMS: atom_id res chain seq x y z
N MET A 1 -26.01 3.00 -37.80
CA MET A 1 -24.94 3.99 -38.04
C MET A 1 -23.93 4.04 -36.91
N VAL A 2 -24.28 4.10 -35.65
CA VAL A 2 -23.36 4.13 -34.48
C VAL A 2 -22.43 2.91 -34.45
N SER A 3 -22.92 1.72 -34.79
CA SER A 3 -22.12 0.46 -34.81
C SER A 3 -21.06 0.41 -35.90
N ILE A 4 -21.24 1.12 -37.01
CA ILE A 4 -20.27 1.18 -38.14
C ILE A 4 -19.19 2.24 -37.84
N LEU A 5 -19.56 3.35 -37.25
CA LEU A 5 -18.63 4.39 -36.79
C LEU A 5 -17.71 3.86 -35.67
N ASN A 6 -18.22 3.12 -34.71
CA ASN A 6 -17.40 2.48 -33.66
C ASN A 6 -16.40 1.45 -34.24
N LYS A 7 -16.73 0.78 -35.35
CA LYS A 7 -15.80 -0.13 -36.05
C LYS A 7 -14.70 0.60 -36.83
N LEU A 8 -14.93 1.82 -37.26
CA LEU A 8 -13.96 2.65 -38.00
C LEU A 8 -12.95 3.37 -37.09
N PHE A 9 -13.33 3.64 -35.83
CA PHE A 9 -12.50 4.32 -34.82
C PHE A 9 -12.03 3.40 -33.68
N ASP A 10 -11.92 2.09 -33.92
CA ASP A 10 -11.39 1.14 -32.96
C ASP A 10 -9.86 1.34 -32.79
N ALA A 11 -9.50 2.13 -31.76
CA ALA A 11 -8.11 2.47 -31.44
C ALA A 11 -7.25 1.20 -31.27
N ASN A 12 -7.81 0.14 -30.69
CA ASN A 12 -7.12 -1.13 -30.52
C ASN A 12 -6.75 -1.78 -31.87
N LYS A 13 -7.62 -1.69 -32.88
CA LYS A 13 -7.31 -2.23 -34.21
C LYS A 13 -6.19 -1.47 -34.92
N LYS A 14 -6.13 -0.15 -34.75
CA LYS A 14 -5.04 0.67 -35.31
C LYS A 14 -3.72 0.29 -34.65
N GLU A 15 -3.74 0.12 -33.34
CA GLU A 15 -2.59 -0.28 -32.58
C GLU A 15 -2.10 -1.70 -32.95
N LEU A 16 -3.00 -2.66 -33.04
CA LEU A 16 -2.67 -4.01 -33.50
C LEU A 16 -2.04 -4.05 -34.89
N LYS A 17 -2.42 -3.13 -35.81
CA LYS A 17 -1.75 -3.02 -37.13
C LYS A 17 -0.32 -2.53 -36.99
N ARG A 18 -0.03 -1.57 -36.11
CA ARG A 18 1.32 -1.10 -35.81
C ARG A 18 2.18 -2.23 -35.23
N LEU A 19 1.65 -2.90 -34.21
CA LEU A 19 2.32 -4.02 -33.54
C LEU A 19 2.60 -5.19 -34.48
N ASN A 20 1.69 -5.48 -35.40
CA ASN A 20 1.91 -6.50 -36.42
C ASN A 20 3.10 -6.16 -37.34
N LYS A 21 3.31 -4.89 -37.71
CA LYS A 21 4.48 -4.48 -38.51
C LYS A 21 5.78 -4.68 -37.72
N ILE A 22 5.78 -4.38 -36.42
CA ILE A 22 6.94 -4.64 -35.56
C ILE A 22 7.22 -6.15 -35.49
N ALA A 23 6.18 -6.96 -35.30
CA ALA A 23 6.33 -8.41 -35.28
C ALA A 23 6.85 -8.95 -36.64
N ASP A 24 6.41 -8.39 -37.79
CA ASP A 24 6.94 -8.74 -39.10
C ASP A 24 8.44 -8.43 -39.20
N GLN A 25 8.91 -7.32 -38.67
CA GLN A 25 10.34 -6.96 -38.66
C GLN A 25 11.15 -7.94 -37.79
N VAL A 26 10.64 -8.28 -36.61
CA VAL A 26 11.28 -9.26 -35.68
C VAL A 26 11.32 -10.65 -36.35
N ASP A 27 10.22 -11.09 -36.95
CA ASP A 27 10.14 -12.38 -37.62
C ASP A 27 11.12 -12.45 -38.83
N ALA A 28 11.32 -11.37 -39.56
CA ALA A 28 12.26 -11.30 -40.67
C ALA A 28 13.73 -11.47 -40.26
N LEU A 29 14.08 -11.09 -39.03
CA LEU A 29 15.42 -11.24 -38.45
C LEU A 29 15.69 -12.63 -37.85
N ALA A 30 14.68 -13.45 -37.65
CA ALA A 30 14.80 -14.74 -37.00
C ALA A 30 15.83 -15.69 -37.67
N PRO A 31 15.87 -15.85 -39.01
CA PRO A 31 16.85 -16.73 -39.66
C PRO A 31 18.30 -16.26 -39.47
N GLN A 32 18.52 -14.95 -39.38
CA GLN A 32 19.84 -14.38 -39.13
C GLN A 32 20.29 -14.67 -37.69
N MET A 33 19.41 -14.52 -36.72
CA MET A 33 19.71 -14.79 -35.29
C MET A 33 19.98 -16.26 -35.04
N GLU A 34 19.27 -17.15 -35.73
CA GLU A 34 19.46 -18.60 -35.60
C GLU A 34 20.85 -19.05 -36.04
N GLN A 35 21.45 -18.36 -37.02
CA GLN A 35 22.79 -18.69 -37.53
C GLN A 35 23.94 -18.19 -36.66
N LEU A 36 23.70 -17.29 -35.73
CA LEU A 36 24.71 -16.76 -34.84
C LEU A 36 25.18 -17.84 -33.81
N SER A 37 26.49 -17.85 -33.52
CA SER A 37 26.99 -18.62 -32.38
C SER A 37 26.50 -18.01 -31.05
N ASP A 38 26.61 -18.76 -29.95
CA ASP A 38 26.24 -18.24 -28.66
C ASP A 38 27.04 -16.99 -28.28
N GLU A 39 28.35 -16.99 -28.52
CA GLU A 39 29.21 -15.81 -28.33
C GLU A 39 28.76 -14.61 -29.16
N ALA A 40 28.44 -14.83 -30.45
CA ALA A 40 28.00 -13.76 -31.33
C ALA A 40 26.64 -13.20 -30.89
N LEU A 41 25.76 -14.05 -30.39
CA LEU A 41 24.45 -13.63 -29.84
C LEU A 41 24.60 -12.83 -28.55
N GLN A 42 25.49 -13.26 -27.67
CA GLN A 42 25.82 -12.55 -26.41
C GLN A 42 26.45 -11.18 -26.68
N ASN A 43 27.38 -11.10 -27.63
CA ASN A 43 28.05 -9.84 -27.98
C ASN A 43 27.10 -8.80 -28.60
N LYS A 44 25.91 -9.19 -29.03
CA LYS A 44 24.88 -8.25 -29.50
C LYS A 44 24.45 -7.27 -28.40
N THR A 45 24.47 -7.68 -27.16
CA THR A 45 24.14 -6.78 -26.03
C THR A 45 25.11 -5.60 -25.92
N GLU A 46 26.40 -5.86 -26.03
CA GLU A 46 27.42 -4.78 -26.00
C GLU A 46 27.37 -3.92 -27.27
N GLU A 47 27.07 -4.51 -28.42
CA GLU A 47 26.81 -3.77 -29.67
C GLU A 47 25.64 -2.81 -29.47
N PHE A 48 24.51 -3.27 -28.91
CA PHE A 48 23.32 -2.43 -28.68
C PHE A 48 23.58 -1.33 -27.65
N LYS A 49 24.26 -1.61 -26.56
CA LYS A 49 24.68 -0.58 -25.60
C LYS A 49 25.52 0.50 -26.24
N SER A 50 26.49 0.10 -27.09
CA SER A 50 27.33 1.04 -27.83
C SER A 50 26.53 1.89 -28.82
N ARG A 51 25.62 1.30 -29.58
CA ARG A 51 24.74 2.00 -30.50
C ARG A 51 23.82 2.99 -29.78
N TYR A 52 23.26 2.60 -28.63
CA TYR A 52 22.46 3.48 -27.79
C TYR A 52 23.29 4.67 -27.25
N GLN A 53 24.51 4.43 -26.78
CA GLN A 53 25.42 5.51 -26.34
C GLN A 53 25.81 6.46 -27.49
N ASN A 54 25.86 5.98 -28.72
CA ASN A 54 26.12 6.76 -29.93
C ASN A 54 24.88 7.50 -30.46
N GLY A 55 23.74 7.41 -29.78
CA GLY A 55 22.56 8.22 -30.06
C GLY A 55 21.44 7.50 -30.81
N GLU A 56 21.53 6.18 -31.08
CA GLU A 56 20.35 5.42 -31.53
C GLU A 56 19.33 5.31 -30.41
N THR A 57 18.04 5.32 -30.75
CA THR A 57 16.96 5.16 -29.78
C THR A 57 16.67 3.70 -29.49
N LEU A 58 16.03 3.43 -28.35
CA LEU A 58 15.56 2.07 -28.05
C LEU A 58 14.54 1.57 -29.08
N ASP A 59 13.76 2.47 -29.69
CA ASP A 59 12.81 2.13 -30.75
C ASP A 59 13.53 1.64 -32.03
N ASP A 60 14.68 2.24 -32.35
CA ASP A 60 15.51 1.80 -33.50
C ASP A 60 16.11 0.41 -33.24
N LEU A 61 16.52 0.13 -32.01
CA LEU A 61 17.10 -1.14 -31.58
C LEU A 61 16.06 -2.26 -31.40
N LEU A 62 14.78 -1.91 -31.19
CA LEU A 62 13.72 -2.83 -30.77
C LEU A 62 13.62 -4.08 -31.64
N PRO A 63 13.57 -4.02 -32.99
CA PRO A 63 13.40 -5.23 -33.79
C PRO A 63 14.57 -6.22 -33.64
N GLU A 64 15.81 -5.73 -33.63
CA GLU A 64 16.99 -6.56 -33.47
C GLU A 64 17.09 -7.12 -32.05
N ALA A 65 16.88 -6.27 -31.03
CA ALA A 65 16.95 -6.67 -29.63
C ALA A 65 15.88 -7.74 -29.27
N PHE A 66 14.66 -7.59 -29.79
CA PHE A 66 13.62 -8.59 -29.60
C PHE A 66 13.95 -9.91 -30.31
N ALA A 67 14.53 -9.85 -31.52
CA ALA A 67 14.95 -11.04 -32.24
C ALA A 67 16.08 -11.77 -31.49
N VAL A 68 17.06 -11.04 -30.95
CA VAL A 68 18.14 -11.59 -30.13
C VAL A 68 17.60 -12.25 -28.86
N CYS A 69 16.74 -11.55 -28.12
CA CYS A 69 16.14 -12.08 -26.89
C CYS A 69 15.28 -13.32 -27.15
N ARG A 70 14.53 -13.34 -28.26
CA ARG A 70 13.68 -14.45 -28.69
C ARG A 70 14.48 -15.71 -29.01
N GLU A 71 15.60 -15.56 -29.71
CA GLU A 71 16.52 -16.66 -30.04
C GLU A 71 17.26 -17.15 -28.79
N ALA A 72 17.75 -16.25 -27.95
CA ALA A 72 18.37 -16.60 -26.67
C ALA A 72 17.38 -17.37 -25.76
N SER A 73 16.10 -16.97 -25.73
CA SER A 73 15.04 -17.68 -25.01
C SER A 73 14.86 -19.11 -25.53
N ARG A 74 14.92 -19.34 -26.82
CA ARG A 74 14.88 -20.68 -27.41
C ARG A 74 16.03 -21.54 -26.93
N ARG A 75 17.25 -20.98 -26.91
CA ARG A 75 18.45 -21.74 -26.53
C ARG A 75 18.54 -22.04 -25.05
N VAL A 76 18.23 -21.06 -24.22
CA VAL A 76 18.41 -21.15 -22.76
C VAL A 76 17.21 -21.76 -22.05
N LEU A 77 15.99 -21.36 -22.45
CA LEU A 77 14.75 -21.75 -21.78
C LEU A 77 14.01 -22.86 -22.54
N GLY A 78 14.41 -23.17 -23.77
CA GLY A 78 13.68 -24.09 -24.66
C GLY A 78 12.32 -23.53 -25.12
N MET A 79 12.08 -22.23 -24.93
CA MET A 79 10.82 -21.56 -25.27
C MET A 79 11.07 -20.49 -26.32
N TYR A 80 10.38 -20.59 -27.45
CA TYR A 80 10.44 -19.58 -28.50
C TYR A 80 9.19 -18.69 -28.43
N PRO A 81 9.31 -17.39 -28.07
CA PRO A 81 8.18 -16.50 -27.94
C PRO A 81 7.30 -16.42 -29.18
N TYR A 82 5.98 -16.53 -29.01
CA TYR A 82 5.02 -16.43 -30.09
C TYR A 82 4.93 -14.99 -30.61
N ARG A 83 4.42 -14.85 -31.84
CA ARG A 83 4.18 -13.54 -32.46
C ARG A 83 3.34 -12.61 -31.57
N VAL A 84 2.29 -13.13 -30.95
CA VAL A 84 1.43 -12.34 -30.02
C VAL A 84 2.21 -11.88 -28.77
N GLN A 85 3.21 -12.62 -28.35
CA GLN A 85 4.09 -12.22 -27.25
C GLN A 85 5.06 -11.11 -27.66
N VAL A 86 5.57 -11.12 -28.89
CA VAL A 86 6.35 -10.00 -29.44
C VAL A 86 5.50 -8.72 -29.46
N MET A 87 4.23 -8.82 -29.89
CA MET A 87 3.30 -7.69 -29.86
C MET A 87 3.08 -7.18 -28.45
N GLY A 88 2.87 -8.08 -27.47
CA GLY A 88 2.72 -7.74 -26.06
C GLY A 88 3.96 -7.05 -25.49
N ALA A 89 5.16 -7.54 -25.82
CA ALA A 89 6.42 -6.91 -25.42
C ALA A 89 6.59 -5.49 -25.97
N ALA A 90 6.19 -5.24 -27.23
CA ALA A 90 6.22 -3.91 -27.81
C ALA A 90 5.27 -2.95 -27.07
N VAL A 91 4.08 -3.40 -26.66
CA VAL A 91 3.17 -2.61 -25.81
C VAL A 91 3.80 -2.24 -24.47
N LEU A 92 4.52 -3.18 -23.84
CA LEU A 92 5.23 -2.92 -22.58
C LEU A 92 6.36 -1.91 -22.78
N HIS A 93 7.11 -2.02 -23.89
CA HIS A 93 8.15 -1.05 -24.21
C HIS A 93 7.59 0.37 -24.39
N ASP A 94 6.41 0.51 -24.99
CA ASP A 94 5.71 1.79 -25.17
C ASP A 94 5.18 2.40 -23.85
N GLY A 95 5.34 1.74 -22.71
CA GLY A 95 4.82 2.22 -21.44
C GLY A 95 3.30 2.06 -21.30
N ASN A 96 2.72 1.04 -21.89
CA ASN A 96 1.30 0.75 -21.86
C ASN A 96 1.01 -0.62 -21.20
N ILE A 97 -0.26 -0.97 -21.10
CA ILE A 97 -0.70 -2.23 -20.53
C ILE A 97 -1.02 -3.23 -21.63
N ALA A 98 -0.30 -4.36 -21.62
CA ALA A 98 -0.60 -5.50 -22.47
C ALA A 98 -1.65 -6.39 -21.78
N GLU A 99 -2.92 -6.33 -22.24
CA GLU A 99 -3.91 -7.31 -21.82
C GLU A 99 -3.73 -8.60 -22.62
N MET A 100 -3.09 -9.58 -21.97
CA MET A 100 -2.90 -10.93 -22.50
C MET A 100 -3.64 -11.92 -21.62
N LYS A 101 -4.50 -12.77 -22.21
CA LYS A 101 -5.28 -13.74 -21.44
C LYS A 101 -4.38 -14.65 -20.61
N THR A 102 -4.91 -15.13 -19.51
CA THR A 102 -4.17 -16.04 -18.62
C THR A 102 -3.71 -17.27 -19.39
N GLY A 103 -2.45 -17.68 -19.20
CA GLY A 103 -1.86 -18.80 -19.94
C GLY A 103 -1.23 -18.44 -21.29
N GLU A 104 -1.22 -17.17 -21.70
CA GLU A 104 -0.55 -16.69 -22.93
C GLU A 104 0.96 -16.41 -22.74
N GLY A 105 1.53 -16.70 -21.55
CA GLY A 105 2.95 -16.56 -21.28
C GLY A 105 3.43 -15.13 -21.06
N LYS A 106 2.72 -14.36 -20.25
CA LYS A 106 3.06 -12.97 -19.88
C LYS A 106 4.50 -12.82 -19.38
N THR A 107 4.93 -13.71 -18.48
CA THR A 107 6.30 -13.71 -17.92
C THR A 107 7.37 -13.78 -19.01
N LEU A 108 7.17 -14.63 -20.03
CA LEU A 108 8.08 -14.72 -21.17
C LEU A 108 7.98 -13.49 -22.08
N THR A 109 6.79 -12.94 -22.24
CA THR A 109 6.54 -11.71 -23.02
C THR A 109 7.34 -10.53 -22.46
N SER A 110 7.33 -10.35 -21.15
CA SER A 110 8.02 -9.23 -20.50
C SER A 110 9.53 -9.26 -20.71
N THR A 111 10.14 -10.44 -20.93
CA THR A 111 11.60 -10.56 -21.07
C THR A 111 12.17 -9.73 -22.22
N MET A 112 11.47 -9.64 -23.34
CA MET A 112 11.92 -8.85 -24.49
C MET A 112 11.92 -7.33 -24.19
N ALA A 113 10.86 -6.82 -23.57
CA ALA A 113 10.77 -5.42 -23.18
C ALA A 113 11.77 -5.06 -22.06
N VAL A 114 11.94 -5.94 -21.09
CA VAL A 114 12.90 -5.79 -19.99
C VAL A 114 14.33 -5.78 -20.54
N TYR A 115 14.69 -6.73 -21.40
CA TYR A 115 16.00 -6.78 -22.05
C TYR A 115 16.33 -5.48 -22.79
N LEU A 116 15.43 -5.02 -23.67
CA LEU A 116 15.63 -3.80 -24.44
C LEU A 116 15.84 -2.57 -23.53
N ASN A 117 15.03 -2.41 -22.48
CA ASN A 117 15.13 -1.25 -21.62
C ASN A 117 16.31 -1.35 -20.63
N ALA A 118 16.79 -2.53 -20.31
CA ALA A 118 17.98 -2.73 -19.50
C ALA A 118 19.29 -2.29 -20.19
N LEU A 119 19.30 -2.20 -21.52
CA LEU A 119 20.43 -1.70 -22.30
C LEU A 119 20.84 -0.26 -21.96
N THR A 120 19.94 0.53 -21.38
CA THR A 120 20.23 1.90 -20.91
C THR A 120 21.21 1.95 -19.73
N GLY A 121 21.35 0.86 -18.96
CA GLY A 121 22.12 0.82 -17.71
C GLY A 121 21.46 1.56 -16.52
N GLU A 122 20.29 2.20 -16.72
CA GLU A 122 19.59 2.94 -15.67
C GLU A 122 18.76 2.04 -14.72
N GLY A 123 18.63 0.75 -15.02
CA GLY A 123 17.90 -0.24 -14.24
C GLY A 123 16.44 -0.42 -14.65
N VAL A 124 15.99 -1.66 -14.59
CA VAL A 124 14.61 -2.07 -14.84
C VAL A 124 14.08 -2.85 -13.65
N HIS A 125 12.91 -2.47 -13.13
CA HIS A 125 12.24 -3.21 -12.08
C HIS A 125 11.11 -4.07 -12.65
N VAL A 126 11.12 -5.36 -12.32
CA VAL A 126 10.01 -6.29 -12.61
C VAL A 126 9.26 -6.53 -11.32
N VAL A 127 8.01 -6.07 -11.29
CA VAL A 127 7.20 -6.00 -10.08
C VAL A 127 6.19 -7.13 -10.05
N THR A 128 6.18 -7.90 -8.96
CA THR A 128 5.26 -9.02 -8.75
C THR A 128 4.41 -8.81 -7.49
N VAL A 129 3.32 -9.57 -7.36
CA VAL A 129 2.39 -9.46 -6.22
C VAL A 129 2.88 -10.16 -4.95
N ASN A 130 3.88 -11.03 -5.03
CA ASN A 130 4.45 -11.72 -3.87
C ASN A 130 5.89 -12.18 -4.12
N GLU A 131 6.61 -12.49 -3.04
CA GLU A 131 8.02 -12.91 -3.08
C GLU A 131 8.25 -14.26 -3.79
N TYR A 132 7.28 -15.17 -3.72
CA TYR A 132 7.39 -16.47 -4.40
C TYR A 132 7.49 -16.26 -5.93
N LEU A 133 6.63 -15.43 -6.50
CA LEU A 133 6.66 -15.10 -7.93
C LEU A 133 7.94 -14.33 -8.29
N ALA A 134 8.35 -13.37 -7.48
CA ALA A 134 9.58 -12.62 -7.71
C ALA A 134 10.80 -13.58 -7.77
N LYS A 135 10.92 -14.51 -6.82
CA LYS A 135 12.00 -15.48 -6.75
C LYS A 135 11.96 -16.47 -7.90
N ARG A 136 10.77 -17.01 -8.23
CA ARG A 136 10.59 -17.94 -9.35
C ARG A 136 11.00 -17.29 -10.67
N ASP A 137 10.45 -16.11 -10.95
CA ASP A 137 10.64 -15.43 -12.24
C ASP A 137 12.08 -14.91 -12.37
N ALA A 138 12.70 -14.40 -11.30
CA ALA A 138 14.12 -14.06 -11.28
C ALA A 138 15.01 -15.28 -11.56
N THR A 139 14.69 -16.45 -10.98
CA THR A 139 15.47 -17.67 -11.16
C THR A 139 15.30 -18.26 -12.57
N GLU A 140 14.09 -18.26 -13.10
CA GLU A 140 13.80 -18.84 -14.42
C GLU A 140 14.22 -17.90 -15.56
N MET A 141 13.77 -16.66 -15.54
CA MET A 141 14.06 -15.67 -16.59
C MET A 141 15.47 -15.07 -16.44
N GLY A 142 16.03 -15.08 -15.24
CA GLY A 142 17.40 -14.64 -14.96
C GLY A 142 18.43 -15.34 -15.83
N LYS A 143 18.27 -16.64 -16.06
CA LYS A 143 19.15 -17.42 -16.95
C LYS A 143 19.26 -16.84 -18.38
N LEU A 144 18.15 -16.31 -18.89
CA LEU A 144 18.11 -15.66 -20.21
C LEU A 144 18.88 -14.33 -20.20
N TYR A 145 18.68 -13.51 -19.19
CA TYR A 145 19.36 -12.22 -19.08
C TYR A 145 20.85 -12.38 -18.83
N GLU A 146 21.23 -13.31 -17.94
CA GLU A 146 22.65 -13.65 -17.66
C GLU A 146 23.35 -14.18 -18.90
N PHE A 147 22.69 -15.04 -19.69
CA PHE A 147 23.20 -15.50 -20.96
C PHE A 147 23.48 -14.33 -21.92
N LEU A 148 22.61 -13.31 -21.91
CA LEU A 148 22.76 -12.09 -22.72
C LEU A 148 23.70 -11.05 -22.08
N GLY A 149 24.37 -11.36 -20.96
CA GLY A 149 25.34 -10.48 -20.31
C GLY A 149 24.75 -9.37 -19.43
N LEU A 150 23.52 -9.52 -18.99
CA LEU A 150 22.86 -8.59 -18.04
C LEU A 150 22.81 -9.19 -16.64
N SER A 151 23.02 -8.35 -15.63
CA SER A 151 22.91 -8.73 -14.23
C SER A 151 21.46 -8.73 -13.73
N VAL A 152 21.13 -9.69 -12.85
CA VAL A 152 19.79 -9.84 -12.27
C VAL A 152 19.87 -9.81 -10.76
N GLY A 153 19.12 -8.91 -10.14
CA GLY A 153 18.94 -8.79 -8.71
C GLY A 153 17.56 -9.28 -8.26
N LEU A 154 17.48 -9.84 -7.08
CA LEU A 154 16.25 -10.23 -6.41
C LEU A 154 16.15 -9.50 -5.08
N ASN A 155 15.16 -8.63 -4.94
CA ASN A 155 14.91 -7.87 -3.71
C ASN A 155 13.78 -8.50 -2.91
N LEU A 156 14.08 -8.92 -1.68
CA LEU A 156 13.16 -9.55 -0.73
C LEU A 156 13.20 -8.81 0.61
N ASN A 157 12.14 -8.95 1.38
CA ASN A 157 12.04 -8.34 2.71
C ASN A 157 13.12 -8.82 3.70
N SER A 158 13.58 -10.07 3.54
CA SER A 158 14.58 -10.69 4.43
C SER A 158 16.02 -10.22 4.22
N LEU A 159 16.30 -9.43 3.17
CA LEU A 159 17.65 -9.01 2.81
C LEU A 159 18.16 -7.88 3.72
N THR A 160 19.48 -7.85 3.94
CA THR A 160 20.17 -6.73 4.56
C THR A 160 20.23 -5.51 3.63
N LYS A 161 20.58 -4.33 4.15
CA LYS A 161 20.73 -3.10 3.35
C LYS A 161 21.77 -3.27 2.24
N GLU A 162 22.87 -3.94 2.53
CA GLU A 162 23.97 -4.22 1.59
C GLU A 162 23.49 -5.11 0.45
N GLU A 163 22.82 -6.22 0.76
CA GLU A 163 22.24 -7.14 -0.23
C GLU A 163 21.18 -6.47 -1.09
N LYS A 164 20.35 -5.61 -0.48
CA LYS A 164 19.36 -4.82 -1.25
C LYS A 164 20.03 -3.84 -2.21
N ARG A 165 21.11 -3.17 -1.77
CA ARG A 165 21.86 -2.24 -2.62
C ARG A 165 22.48 -2.96 -3.81
N GLU A 166 23.02 -4.17 -3.61
CA GLU A 166 23.51 -5.01 -4.70
C GLU A 166 22.37 -5.42 -5.66
N ALA A 167 21.21 -5.81 -5.12
CA ALA A 167 20.06 -6.17 -5.93
C ALA A 167 19.54 -5.00 -6.79
N TYR A 168 19.50 -3.79 -6.23
CA TYR A 168 19.11 -2.59 -6.99
C TYR A 168 20.19 -2.09 -7.95
N ALA A 169 21.47 -2.42 -7.73
CA ALA A 169 22.55 -2.08 -8.63
C ALA A 169 22.56 -2.93 -9.92
N ALA A 170 21.87 -4.07 -9.92
CA ALA A 170 21.74 -4.93 -11.09
C ALA A 170 21.00 -4.23 -12.25
N ASP A 171 21.23 -4.69 -13.47
CA ASP A 171 20.52 -4.17 -14.67
C ASP A 171 19.01 -4.40 -14.59
N ILE A 172 18.61 -5.54 -13.99
CA ILE A 172 17.21 -5.96 -13.85
C ILE A 172 17.01 -6.39 -12.39
N THR A 173 16.01 -5.81 -11.71
CA THR A 173 15.67 -6.15 -10.33
C THR A 173 14.24 -6.66 -10.23
N TYR A 174 14.08 -7.88 -9.74
CA TYR A 174 12.79 -8.47 -9.39
C TYR A 174 12.44 -8.14 -7.93
N SER A 175 11.23 -7.65 -7.69
CA SER A 175 10.77 -7.31 -6.34
C SER A 175 9.26 -7.37 -6.25
N THR A 176 8.73 -7.30 -5.03
CA THR A 176 7.30 -7.08 -4.80
C THR A 176 6.99 -5.58 -4.80
N ASN A 177 5.74 -5.24 -5.11
CA ASN A 177 5.24 -3.87 -5.04
C ASN A 177 5.41 -3.25 -3.65
N ASN A 178 5.15 -4.02 -2.59
CA ASN A 178 5.27 -3.58 -1.21
C ASN A 178 6.72 -3.23 -0.87
N GLU A 179 7.66 -4.13 -1.20
CA GLU A 179 9.06 -3.95 -0.82
C GLU A 179 9.70 -2.75 -1.54
N LEU A 180 9.37 -2.56 -2.82
CA LEU A 180 9.80 -1.37 -3.57
C LEU A 180 9.34 -0.06 -2.90
N GLY A 181 8.08 0.00 -2.50
CA GLY A 181 7.54 1.19 -1.86
C GLY A 181 8.06 1.39 -0.43
N PHE A 182 8.25 0.31 0.34
CA PHE A 182 8.87 0.41 1.66
C PHE A 182 10.34 0.80 1.59
N ASP A 183 11.10 0.29 0.63
CA ASP A 183 12.49 0.69 0.43
C ASP A 183 12.59 2.17 0.04
N TYR A 184 11.66 2.68 -0.79
CA TYR A 184 11.57 4.11 -1.09
C TYR A 184 11.33 4.95 0.18
N LEU A 185 10.40 4.53 1.03
CA LEU A 185 10.14 5.25 2.28
C LEU A 185 11.36 5.20 3.22
N ARG A 186 11.99 4.02 3.35
CA ARG A 186 13.21 3.85 4.16
C ARG A 186 14.36 4.72 3.65
N ASP A 187 14.58 4.79 2.34
CA ASP A 187 15.63 5.60 1.72
C ASP A 187 15.47 7.11 1.99
N ASN A 188 14.22 7.57 2.18
CA ASN A 188 13.95 8.96 2.54
C ASN A 188 14.00 9.22 4.06
N MET A 189 14.30 8.19 4.87
CA MET A 189 14.49 8.28 6.33
C MET A 189 15.93 7.99 6.76
N VAL A 190 16.84 7.64 5.84
CA VAL A 190 18.24 7.32 6.17
C VAL A 190 18.96 8.56 6.70
N LEU A 191 19.92 8.33 7.61
CA LEU A 191 20.76 9.39 8.20
C LEU A 191 22.03 9.65 7.40
N TYR A 192 22.48 8.68 6.61
CA TYR A 192 23.67 8.77 5.77
C TYR A 192 23.33 8.42 4.33
N LYS A 193 23.95 9.12 3.37
CA LYS A 193 23.72 8.92 1.94
C LYS A 193 24.01 7.48 1.50
N GLU A 194 25.03 6.88 2.09
CA GLU A 194 25.50 5.52 1.81
C GLU A 194 24.48 4.44 2.22
N ASP A 195 23.53 4.78 3.09
CA ASP A 195 22.49 3.85 3.56
C ASP A 195 21.34 3.69 2.56
N ARG A 196 21.28 4.54 1.53
CA ARG A 196 20.27 4.39 0.46
C ARG A 196 20.52 3.12 -0.33
N VAL A 197 19.43 2.44 -0.68
CA VAL A 197 19.48 1.19 -1.44
C VAL A 197 19.00 1.35 -2.88
N GLN A 198 17.99 2.21 -3.13
CA GLN A 198 17.42 2.41 -4.46
C GLN A 198 18.25 3.37 -5.32
N ARG A 199 18.27 3.08 -6.63
CA ARG A 199 18.68 4.01 -7.68
C ARG A 199 17.49 4.86 -8.15
N PRO A 200 17.70 5.94 -8.92
CA PRO A 200 16.61 6.67 -9.54
C PRO A 200 15.66 5.74 -10.32
N LEU A 201 14.34 5.97 -10.18
CA LEU A 201 13.30 5.13 -10.74
C LEU A 201 13.19 5.35 -12.26
N ASN A 202 13.68 4.39 -13.06
CA ASN A 202 13.69 4.49 -14.51
C ASN A 202 12.50 3.78 -15.14
N PHE A 203 12.52 2.46 -15.25
CA PHE A 203 11.47 1.68 -15.89
C PHE A 203 10.95 0.59 -14.98
N ALA A 204 9.63 0.46 -14.86
CA ALA A 204 8.99 -0.66 -14.17
C ALA A 204 8.01 -1.39 -15.09
N VAL A 205 8.07 -2.71 -15.05
CA VAL A 205 7.09 -3.63 -15.65
C VAL A 205 6.34 -4.32 -14.52
N ILE A 206 5.04 -4.08 -14.42
CA ILE A 206 4.19 -4.62 -13.36
C ILE A 206 3.45 -5.86 -13.87
N ASP A 207 3.75 -7.03 -13.30
CA ASP A 207 2.94 -8.23 -13.53
C ASP A 207 1.67 -8.19 -12.68
N GLU A 208 0.56 -8.64 -13.26
CA GLU A 208 -0.77 -8.53 -12.66
C GLU A 208 -1.09 -7.09 -12.24
N VAL A 209 -0.88 -6.15 -13.18
CA VAL A 209 -0.98 -4.69 -12.95
C VAL A 209 -2.30 -4.24 -12.35
N ASP A 210 -3.39 -4.91 -12.67
CA ASP A 210 -4.71 -4.65 -12.11
C ASP A 210 -4.83 -5.03 -10.63
N SER A 211 -4.09 -6.03 -10.16
CA SER A 211 -4.01 -6.32 -8.73
C SER A 211 -3.27 -5.21 -7.98
N ILE A 212 -2.12 -4.83 -8.49
CA ILE A 212 -1.22 -3.90 -7.80
C ILE A 212 -1.77 -2.48 -7.85
N LEU A 213 -2.16 -1.99 -9.04
CA LEU A 213 -2.53 -0.59 -9.23
C LEU A 213 -4.03 -0.30 -8.99
N ILE A 214 -4.88 -1.33 -8.91
CA ILE A 214 -6.31 -1.17 -8.64
C ILE A 214 -6.70 -1.79 -7.29
N ASP A 215 -6.50 -3.10 -7.10
CA ASP A 215 -6.99 -3.77 -5.88
C ASP A 215 -6.22 -3.35 -4.63
N GLU A 216 -4.89 -3.35 -4.70
CA GLU A 216 -4.02 -3.00 -3.57
C GLU A 216 -3.90 -1.48 -3.36
N ALA A 217 -4.23 -0.68 -4.37
CA ALA A 217 -4.17 0.77 -4.33
C ALA A 217 -5.29 1.44 -3.50
N ARG A 218 -6.00 0.69 -2.67
CA ARG A 218 -7.02 1.19 -1.73
C ARG A 218 -6.42 1.66 -0.41
N THR A 219 -5.22 1.22 -0.07
CA THR A 219 -4.53 1.55 1.18
C THR A 219 -3.12 2.02 0.88
N PRO A 220 -2.62 3.08 1.54
CA PRO A 220 -1.25 3.51 1.40
C PRO A 220 -0.28 2.55 2.08
N LEU A 221 0.99 2.60 1.69
CA LEU A 221 2.10 2.03 2.44
C LEU A 221 2.43 2.94 3.61
N ILE A 222 2.61 2.38 4.80
CA ILE A 222 2.83 3.14 6.02
C ILE A 222 4.02 2.54 6.78
N ILE A 223 4.97 3.38 7.17
CA ILE A 223 5.95 3.07 8.22
C ILE A 223 5.47 3.74 9.49
N SER A 224 5.25 2.96 10.54
CA SER A 224 4.82 3.46 11.83
C SER A 224 5.86 3.28 12.92
N GLY A 225 5.86 4.19 13.88
CA GLY A 225 6.69 4.15 15.08
C GLY A 225 5.84 4.33 16.35
N HIS A 226 6.44 4.19 17.52
CA HIS A 226 5.73 4.37 18.78
C HIS A 226 5.80 5.83 19.24
N ALA A 227 4.62 6.45 19.45
CA ALA A 227 4.49 7.78 20.03
C ALA A 227 4.31 7.69 21.55
N GLY A 228 5.27 8.21 22.32
CA GLY A 228 5.24 8.09 23.79
C GLY A 228 4.34 9.08 24.53
N ARG A 229 3.44 9.84 23.87
CA ARG A 229 2.82 11.06 24.46
C ARG A 229 1.28 11.09 24.56
N SER A 230 0.52 10.17 23.98
CA SER A 230 -0.94 10.32 23.83
C SER A 230 -1.81 9.77 24.96
N ALA A 231 -1.36 8.85 25.79
CA ALA A 231 -2.17 8.18 26.82
C ALA A 231 -2.92 9.16 27.74
N LYS A 232 -2.27 10.25 28.16
CA LYS A 232 -2.86 11.26 29.05
C LYS A 232 -4.07 11.99 28.42
N LEU A 233 -4.00 12.23 27.10
CA LEU A 233 -5.05 12.94 26.38
C LEU A 233 -6.32 12.08 26.27
N TYR A 234 -6.19 10.79 26.01
CA TYR A 234 -7.32 9.85 25.98
C TYR A 234 -7.98 9.69 27.36
N VAL A 235 -7.21 9.72 28.46
CA VAL A 235 -7.77 9.70 29.81
C VAL A 235 -8.60 10.96 30.07
N GLN A 236 -8.12 12.13 29.68
CA GLN A 236 -8.84 13.40 29.84
C GLN A 236 -10.10 13.44 28.95
N ALA A 237 -9.99 13.04 27.69
CA ALA A 237 -11.11 12.95 26.75
C ALA A 237 -12.18 11.96 27.22
N ASN A 238 -11.79 10.79 27.76
CA ASN A 238 -12.69 9.81 28.34
C ASN A 238 -13.45 10.38 29.54
N ALA A 239 -12.78 11.11 30.46
CA ALA A 239 -13.42 11.75 31.58
C ALA A 239 -14.46 12.79 31.17
N PHE A 240 -14.15 13.58 30.11
CA PHE A 240 -15.05 14.57 29.54
C PHE A 240 -16.27 13.91 28.88
N VAL A 241 -16.08 12.93 28.01
CA VAL A 241 -17.14 12.26 27.24
C VAL A 241 -18.19 11.61 28.18
N ARG A 242 -17.79 11.10 29.34
CA ARG A 242 -18.71 10.54 30.35
C ARG A 242 -19.73 11.54 30.89
N MET A 243 -19.50 12.84 30.75
CA MET A 243 -20.41 13.90 31.20
C MET A 243 -21.43 14.33 30.14
N LEU A 244 -21.25 13.87 28.90
CA LEU A 244 -22.09 14.25 27.78
C LEU A 244 -23.41 13.46 27.75
N LYS A 245 -24.47 14.12 27.25
CA LYS A 245 -25.81 13.54 27.16
C LYS A 245 -26.20 13.36 25.69
N LYS A 246 -26.78 12.18 25.37
CA LYS A 246 -27.34 11.88 24.07
C LYS A 246 -28.42 12.90 23.68
N ASP A 247 -28.48 13.27 22.41
CA ASP A 247 -29.45 14.19 21.79
C ASP A 247 -29.41 15.64 22.30
N GLU A 248 -28.62 15.95 23.36
CA GLU A 248 -28.30 17.29 23.82
C GLU A 248 -26.89 17.71 23.37
N ASP A 249 -25.88 16.88 23.65
CA ASP A 249 -24.47 17.18 23.47
C ASP A 249 -23.85 16.43 22.28
N TYR A 250 -24.45 15.32 21.87
CA TYR A 250 -24.06 14.56 20.69
C TYR A 250 -25.23 13.83 20.04
N THR A 251 -25.12 13.56 18.74
CA THR A 251 -26.07 12.76 17.98
C THR A 251 -25.45 11.42 17.56
N TYR A 252 -26.26 10.37 17.48
CA TYR A 252 -25.84 9.03 17.05
C TYR A 252 -26.70 8.55 15.90
N ASP A 253 -26.07 8.22 14.77
CA ASP A 253 -26.72 7.62 13.61
C ASP A 253 -26.48 6.09 13.61
N GLU A 254 -27.54 5.32 13.85
CA GLU A 254 -27.49 3.86 13.90
C GLU A 254 -27.10 3.23 12.55
N SER A 255 -27.43 3.88 11.41
CA SER A 255 -27.19 3.33 10.09
C SER A 255 -25.72 3.37 9.69
N THR A 256 -25.01 4.43 10.09
CA THR A 256 -23.58 4.63 9.83
C THR A 256 -22.68 4.31 11.03
N LYS A 257 -23.28 4.06 12.21
CA LYS A 257 -22.58 4.04 13.50
C LYS A 257 -21.77 5.32 13.76
N GLY A 258 -22.18 6.42 13.14
CA GLY A 258 -21.55 7.73 13.25
C GLY A 258 -21.97 8.45 14.53
N VAL A 259 -21.03 9.08 15.22
CA VAL A 259 -21.28 9.91 16.39
C VAL A 259 -20.71 11.29 16.15
N THR A 260 -21.50 12.33 16.41
CA THR A 260 -21.10 13.72 16.15
C THR A 260 -21.48 14.59 17.32
N LEU A 261 -20.56 15.47 17.77
CA LEU A 261 -20.85 16.50 18.79
C LEU A 261 -21.84 17.53 18.22
N THR A 262 -22.78 17.95 19.07
CA THR A 262 -23.64 19.11 18.80
C THR A 262 -22.94 20.40 19.21
N GLU A 263 -23.51 21.55 18.86
CA GLU A 263 -23.03 22.87 19.29
C GLU A 263 -22.94 23.00 20.83
N SER A 264 -23.89 22.43 21.56
CA SER A 264 -23.85 22.33 23.02
C SER A 264 -22.65 21.50 23.51
N GLY A 265 -22.40 20.33 22.87
CA GLY A 265 -21.26 19.49 23.21
C GLY A 265 -19.91 20.16 22.95
N MET A 266 -19.80 20.92 21.87
CA MET A 266 -18.59 21.70 21.53
C MET A 266 -18.32 22.78 22.58
N THR A 267 -19.33 23.59 22.92
CA THR A 267 -19.20 24.64 23.93
C THR A 267 -18.82 24.06 25.32
N LYS A 268 -19.35 22.87 25.66
CA LYS A 268 -18.95 22.19 26.88
C LYS A 268 -17.50 21.71 26.85
N ALA A 269 -17.00 21.23 25.66
CA ALA A 269 -15.62 20.83 25.49
C ALA A 269 -14.67 22.04 25.61
N GLU A 270 -14.96 23.13 24.96
CA GLU A 270 -14.18 24.39 25.02
C GLU A 270 -14.03 24.87 26.45
N LYS A 271 -15.14 24.87 27.19
CA LYS A 271 -15.14 25.27 28.60
C LYS A 271 -14.40 24.28 29.51
N ALA A 272 -14.51 22.97 29.23
CA ALA A 272 -13.87 21.95 30.06
C ALA A 272 -12.34 21.92 29.89
N PHE A 273 -11.87 22.21 28.70
CA PHE A 273 -10.44 22.23 28.36
C PHE A 273 -9.82 23.64 28.40
N GLY A 274 -10.63 24.71 28.62
CA GLY A 274 -10.17 26.09 28.76
C GLY A 274 -9.64 26.66 27.43
N ILE A 275 -10.29 26.34 26.34
CA ILE A 275 -9.94 26.75 24.99
C ILE A 275 -11.06 27.59 24.36
N ASP A 276 -10.73 28.51 23.46
CA ASP A 276 -11.71 29.40 22.85
C ASP A 276 -12.44 28.78 21.65
N ASN A 277 -11.74 27.89 20.89
CA ASN A 277 -12.30 27.21 19.72
C ASN A 277 -11.75 25.80 19.61
N LEU A 278 -12.62 24.77 19.67
CA LEU A 278 -12.27 23.36 19.58
C LEU A 278 -11.76 22.96 18.19
N TYR A 279 -12.18 23.69 17.16
CA TYR A 279 -11.80 23.43 15.76
C TYR A 279 -10.56 24.20 15.30
N ASP A 280 -9.88 24.89 16.20
CA ASP A 280 -8.59 25.52 15.92
C ASP A 280 -7.53 24.43 15.62
N LEU A 281 -6.60 24.76 14.68
CA LEU A 281 -5.50 23.87 14.30
C LEU A 281 -4.65 23.43 15.51
N ALA A 282 -4.49 24.29 16.52
CA ALA A 282 -3.80 23.98 17.76
C ALA A 282 -4.47 22.84 18.56
N HIS A 283 -5.76 22.60 18.33
CA HIS A 283 -6.57 21.67 19.12
C HIS A 283 -7.02 20.42 18.34
N VAL A 284 -6.52 20.19 17.13
CA VAL A 284 -6.88 19.04 16.28
C VAL A 284 -6.69 17.72 17.01
N ARG A 285 -5.61 17.55 17.76
CA ARG A 285 -5.34 16.33 18.55
C ARG A 285 -6.37 16.11 19.68
N LEU A 286 -6.78 17.19 20.34
CA LEU A 286 -7.80 17.15 21.39
C LEU A 286 -9.17 16.78 20.79
N LEU A 287 -9.57 17.42 19.71
CA LEU A 287 -10.79 17.12 18.98
C LEU A 287 -10.83 15.66 18.56
N HIS A 288 -9.73 15.16 17.99
CA HIS A 288 -9.60 13.75 17.60
C HIS A 288 -9.79 12.81 18.80
N ALA A 289 -9.09 13.04 19.91
CA ALA A 289 -9.21 12.22 21.11
C ALA A 289 -10.63 12.22 21.69
N ILE A 290 -11.33 13.37 21.66
CA ILE A 290 -12.73 13.49 22.08
C ILE A 290 -13.63 12.67 21.15
N ASN A 291 -13.47 12.79 19.83
CA ASN A 291 -14.27 12.06 18.87
C ASN A 291 -14.08 10.53 18.99
N GLN A 292 -12.85 10.05 19.16
CA GLN A 292 -12.57 8.63 19.33
C GLN A 292 -13.11 8.12 20.67
N SER A 293 -12.98 8.90 21.75
CA SER A 293 -13.57 8.56 23.05
C SER A 293 -15.09 8.51 23.01
N LEU A 294 -15.72 9.45 22.31
CA LEU A 294 -17.16 9.46 22.10
C LEU A 294 -17.63 8.24 21.31
N LYS A 295 -16.93 7.90 20.23
CA LYS A 295 -17.17 6.69 19.43
C LYS A 295 -16.99 5.42 20.28
N ALA A 296 -15.96 5.35 21.10
CA ALA A 296 -15.73 4.23 22.01
C ALA A 296 -16.87 4.02 23.02
N HIS A 297 -17.46 5.12 23.53
CA HIS A 297 -18.56 5.04 24.50
C HIS A 297 -19.90 4.73 23.86
N VAL A 298 -20.20 5.27 22.69
CA VAL A 298 -21.53 5.25 22.08
C VAL A 298 -21.68 4.10 21.09
N SER A 299 -20.67 3.88 20.24
CA SER A 299 -20.76 2.92 19.13
C SER A 299 -20.14 1.55 19.45
N MET A 300 -19.20 1.48 20.40
CA MET A 300 -18.47 0.23 20.68
C MET A 300 -18.99 -0.42 21.96
N GLN A 301 -19.47 -1.65 21.84
CA GLN A 301 -20.06 -2.40 22.95
C GLN A 301 -19.13 -3.53 23.41
N ARG A 302 -18.91 -3.59 24.72
CA ARG A 302 -18.18 -4.70 25.36
C ARG A 302 -18.95 -6.01 25.14
N ASP A 303 -18.23 -7.09 24.92
CA ASP A 303 -18.71 -8.45 24.67
C ASP A 303 -19.46 -8.62 23.31
N VAL A 304 -19.49 -7.56 22.48
CA VAL A 304 -20.02 -7.56 21.10
C VAL A 304 -18.93 -7.18 20.10
N ASP A 305 -18.35 -5.99 20.24
CA ASP A 305 -17.31 -5.48 19.33
C ASP A 305 -15.90 -5.79 19.88
N TYR A 306 -15.76 -5.92 21.19
CA TYR A 306 -14.49 -6.26 21.84
C TYR A 306 -14.75 -6.93 23.21
N VAL A 307 -13.73 -7.64 23.71
CA VAL A 307 -13.69 -8.17 25.09
C VAL A 307 -12.47 -7.64 25.81
N VAL A 308 -12.53 -7.63 27.14
CA VAL A 308 -11.34 -7.37 27.98
C VAL A 308 -10.85 -8.70 28.55
N GLN A 309 -9.66 -9.14 28.15
CA GLN A 309 -9.05 -10.37 28.58
C GLN A 309 -7.60 -10.13 29.00
N ASP A 310 -7.19 -10.65 30.17
CA ASP A 310 -5.81 -10.53 30.69
C ASP A 310 -5.31 -9.07 30.86
N GLY A 311 -6.22 -8.10 31.01
CA GLY A 311 -5.91 -6.67 31.14
C GLY A 311 -5.73 -5.96 29.78
N GLU A 312 -6.04 -6.62 28.68
CA GLU A 312 -5.96 -6.07 27.32
C GLU A 312 -7.33 -6.07 26.64
N VAL A 313 -7.55 -5.10 25.75
CA VAL A 313 -8.72 -5.06 24.87
C VAL A 313 -8.45 -5.95 23.67
N VAL A 314 -9.33 -6.91 23.41
CA VAL A 314 -9.24 -7.85 22.28
C VAL A 314 -10.47 -7.66 21.40
N ILE A 315 -10.25 -7.42 20.10
CA ILE A 315 -11.33 -7.22 19.12
C ILE A 315 -12.10 -8.53 18.90
N VAL A 316 -13.42 -8.40 18.77
CA VAL A 316 -14.30 -9.47 18.32
C VAL A 316 -14.64 -9.21 16.86
N ASP A 317 -14.39 -10.19 16.01
CA ASP A 317 -14.80 -10.11 14.60
C ASP A 317 -16.33 -10.13 14.49
N SER A 318 -16.90 -9.08 13.95
CA SER A 318 -18.36 -8.92 13.83
C SER A 318 -19.05 -9.98 12.95
N PHE A 319 -18.30 -10.68 12.10
CA PHE A 319 -18.84 -11.71 11.20
C PHE A 319 -18.71 -13.11 11.77
N THR A 320 -17.60 -13.41 12.41
CA THR A 320 -17.30 -14.77 12.90
C THR A 320 -17.45 -14.93 14.41
N GLY A 321 -17.57 -13.83 15.17
CA GLY A 321 -17.56 -13.85 16.64
C GLY A 321 -16.23 -14.28 17.25
N ARG A 322 -15.16 -14.42 16.45
CA ARG A 322 -13.85 -14.89 16.91
C ARG A 322 -13.03 -13.76 17.52
N LEU A 323 -12.27 -14.07 18.53
CA LEU A 323 -11.34 -13.13 19.16
C LEU A 323 -10.12 -12.91 18.28
N MET A 324 -9.86 -11.66 17.92
CA MET A 324 -8.74 -11.23 17.10
C MET A 324 -7.58 -10.79 17.99
N LYS A 325 -6.87 -11.73 18.62
CA LYS A 325 -5.71 -11.42 19.48
C LYS A 325 -4.58 -10.80 18.66
N GLY A 326 -4.03 -9.69 19.18
CA GLY A 326 -2.93 -8.96 18.53
C GLY A 326 -3.38 -7.93 17.48
N ARG A 327 -4.67 -7.84 17.16
CA ARG A 327 -5.22 -6.74 16.35
C ARG A 327 -5.66 -5.59 17.24
N ARG A 328 -5.50 -4.37 16.71
CA ARG A 328 -5.93 -3.13 17.35
C ARG A 328 -6.81 -2.34 16.40
N TYR A 329 -7.78 -1.60 16.93
CA TYR A 329 -8.49 -0.60 16.13
C TYR A 329 -7.51 0.53 15.76
N SER A 330 -7.63 1.05 14.55
CA SER A 330 -6.86 2.18 14.05
C SER A 330 -7.30 3.50 14.67
N ASP A 331 -6.53 4.54 14.38
CA ASP A 331 -6.90 5.94 14.58
C ASP A 331 -7.23 6.32 16.04
N GLY A 332 -6.53 5.75 16.99
CA GLY A 332 -6.74 6.06 18.41
C GLY A 332 -8.00 5.45 19.04
N LEU A 333 -8.84 4.75 18.27
CA LEU A 333 -10.06 4.13 18.81
C LEU A 333 -9.74 3.04 19.85
N HIS A 334 -8.68 2.28 19.63
CA HIS A 334 -8.26 1.24 20.58
C HIS A 334 -7.85 1.84 21.91
N GLN A 335 -7.06 2.91 21.89
CA GLN A 335 -6.65 3.68 23.07
C GLN A 335 -7.85 4.31 23.79
N ALA A 336 -8.82 4.80 23.03
CA ALA A 336 -10.07 5.32 23.59
C ALA A 336 -10.89 4.23 24.30
N ILE A 337 -10.90 2.99 23.76
CA ILE A 337 -11.54 1.83 24.41
C ILE A 337 -10.73 1.40 25.64
N GLU A 338 -9.40 1.37 25.57
CA GLU A 338 -8.53 1.10 26.73
C GLU A 338 -8.79 2.12 27.86
N ALA A 339 -8.91 3.42 27.51
CA ALA A 339 -9.27 4.46 28.47
C ALA A 339 -10.68 4.27 29.05
N LYS A 340 -11.65 3.87 28.22
CA LYS A 340 -13.03 3.58 28.64
C LYS A 340 -13.07 2.43 29.64
N GLU A 341 -12.35 1.35 29.40
CA GLU A 341 -12.32 0.15 30.27
C GLU A 341 -11.35 0.28 31.42
N GLY A 342 -10.54 1.35 31.48
CA GLY A 342 -9.59 1.59 32.60
C GLY A 342 -8.42 0.60 32.61
N VAL A 343 -8.09 0.00 31.47
CA VAL A 343 -6.89 -0.84 31.28
C VAL A 343 -5.70 0.03 30.92
N GLU A 344 -4.49 -0.54 30.96
CA GLU A 344 -3.27 0.19 30.54
C GLU A 344 -3.36 0.63 29.10
N ILE A 345 -3.26 1.94 28.85
CA ILE A 345 -3.30 2.50 27.51
C ILE A 345 -1.91 2.28 26.87
N GLN A 346 -1.87 1.44 25.86
CA GLN A 346 -0.63 1.19 25.13
C GLN A 346 -0.32 2.35 24.18
N ASN A 347 0.97 2.56 23.91
CA ASN A 347 1.44 3.63 23.04
C ASN A 347 0.77 3.56 21.66
N GLU A 348 0.34 4.72 21.18
CA GLU A 348 -0.18 4.90 19.83
C GLU A 348 0.93 4.68 18.80
N SER A 349 0.61 4.00 17.73
CA SER A 349 1.50 3.97 16.57
C SER A 349 1.32 5.25 15.77
N MET A 350 2.38 6.04 15.67
CA MET A 350 2.41 7.26 14.87
C MET A 350 2.91 6.95 13.45
N THR A 351 2.29 7.53 12.43
CA THR A 351 2.73 7.40 11.05
C THR A 351 4.01 8.23 10.84
N MET A 352 5.12 7.55 10.54
CA MET A 352 6.42 8.21 10.29
C MET A 352 6.62 8.56 8.81
N ALA A 353 6.17 7.68 7.93
CA ALA A 353 6.21 7.90 6.49
C ALA A 353 5.06 7.15 5.81
N THR A 354 4.52 7.74 4.77
CA THR A 354 3.43 7.15 4.00
C THR A 354 3.53 7.50 2.53
N ILE A 355 3.10 6.58 1.65
CA ILE A 355 2.93 6.84 0.22
C ILE A 355 1.86 5.90 -0.34
N THR A 356 1.04 6.39 -1.25
CA THR A 356 0.12 5.54 -2.01
C THR A 356 0.85 4.82 -3.14
N PHE A 357 0.39 3.63 -3.53
CA PHE A 357 0.94 2.94 -4.72
C PHE A 357 0.83 3.80 -5.98
N GLN A 358 -0.28 4.54 -6.11
CA GLN A 358 -0.49 5.43 -7.23
C GLN A 358 0.65 6.46 -7.35
N ASN A 359 0.97 7.14 -6.26
CA ASN A 359 2.01 8.17 -6.27
C ASN A 359 3.42 7.56 -6.38
N TYR A 360 3.67 6.39 -5.78
CA TYR A 360 4.96 5.72 -5.92
C TYR A 360 5.25 5.31 -7.38
N PHE A 361 4.33 4.59 -8.03
CA PHE A 361 4.55 4.11 -9.40
C PHE A 361 4.55 5.23 -10.45
N ARG A 362 3.88 6.35 -10.19
CA ARG A 362 3.95 7.55 -11.05
C ARG A 362 5.32 8.22 -11.06
N MET A 363 6.22 7.90 -10.13
CA MET A 363 7.57 8.46 -10.08
C MET A 363 8.54 7.79 -11.08
N TYR A 364 8.20 6.63 -11.62
CA TYR A 364 9.00 6.02 -12.68
C TYR A 364 8.97 6.86 -13.96
N LYS A 365 10.12 7.01 -14.62
CA LYS A 365 10.20 7.69 -15.94
C LYS A 365 9.31 6.99 -16.96
N LYS A 366 9.25 5.66 -16.91
CA LYS A 366 8.39 4.82 -17.76
C LYS A 366 7.77 3.70 -16.93
N LEU A 367 6.47 3.50 -17.08
CA LEU A 367 5.68 2.49 -16.39
C LEU A 367 4.94 1.64 -17.42
N ALA A 368 5.00 0.34 -17.29
CA ALA A 368 4.25 -0.61 -18.10
C ALA A 368 3.63 -1.70 -17.24
N GLY A 369 2.63 -2.38 -17.76
CA GLY A 369 1.99 -3.45 -17.02
C GLY A 369 1.40 -4.54 -17.90
N MET A 370 1.18 -5.70 -17.33
CA MET A 370 0.55 -6.82 -17.97
C MET A 370 -0.45 -7.51 -17.05
N THR A 371 -1.56 -7.94 -17.63
CA THR A 371 -2.60 -8.74 -16.95
C THR A 371 -3.52 -9.40 -17.96
N GLY A 372 -4.40 -10.30 -17.52
CA GLY A 372 -5.45 -10.89 -18.34
C GLY A 372 -6.75 -10.09 -18.41
N THR A 373 -6.89 -8.98 -17.66
CA THR A 373 -8.20 -8.39 -17.31
C THR A 373 -8.14 -6.87 -17.07
N ALA A 374 -7.37 -6.09 -17.82
CA ALA A 374 -7.25 -4.64 -17.62
C ALA A 374 -8.34 -3.79 -18.29
N LYS A 375 -8.95 -4.28 -19.36
CA LYS A 375 -9.83 -3.47 -20.22
C LYS A 375 -11.03 -2.87 -19.51
N THR A 376 -11.52 -3.49 -18.45
CA THR A 376 -12.63 -2.98 -17.65
C THR A 376 -12.26 -1.72 -16.87
N GLU A 377 -10.98 -1.52 -16.53
CA GLU A 377 -10.44 -0.42 -15.76
C GLU A 377 -9.58 0.55 -16.60
N GLU A 378 -9.71 0.48 -17.94
CA GLU A 378 -8.90 1.29 -18.88
C GLU A 378 -8.96 2.78 -18.60
N GLU A 379 -10.11 3.29 -18.21
CA GLU A 379 -10.30 4.70 -17.89
C GLU A 379 -9.48 5.12 -16.66
N GLU A 380 -9.43 4.28 -15.65
CA GLU A 380 -8.64 4.52 -14.45
C GLU A 380 -7.14 4.47 -14.75
N PHE A 381 -6.68 3.48 -15.51
CA PHE A 381 -5.28 3.38 -15.93
C PHE A 381 -4.82 4.59 -16.75
N ARG A 382 -5.69 5.09 -17.62
CA ARG A 382 -5.38 6.27 -18.42
C ARG A 382 -5.33 7.54 -17.57
N ASN A 383 -6.30 7.75 -16.70
CA ASN A 383 -6.45 8.99 -15.96
C ASN A 383 -5.42 9.13 -14.83
N ILE A 384 -5.04 8.02 -14.17
CA ILE A 384 -4.13 8.05 -13.03
C ILE A 384 -2.68 7.82 -13.47
N TYR A 385 -2.44 6.83 -14.34
CA TYR A 385 -1.09 6.36 -14.68
C TYR A 385 -0.66 6.73 -16.10
N ASN A 386 -1.52 7.38 -16.88
CA ASN A 386 -1.29 7.71 -18.29
C ASN A 386 -0.96 6.48 -19.16
N MET A 387 -1.53 5.32 -18.83
CA MET A 387 -1.33 4.07 -19.56
C MET A 387 -2.60 3.69 -20.32
N ASN A 388 -2.44 3.32 -21.61
CA ASN A 388 -3.54 2.73 -22.38
C ASN A 388 -3.54 1.21 -22.25
N VAL A 389 -4.71 0.60 -22.42
CA VAL A 389 -4.86 -0.86 -22.40
C VAL A 389 -4.97 -1.37 -23.83
N VAL A 390 -4.00 -2.17 -24.25
CA VAL A 390 -3.98 -2.82 -25.56
C VAL A 390 -4.31 -4.29 -25.39
N VAL A 391 -5.44 -4.72 -25.98
CA VAL A 391 -5.88 -6.11 -25.91
C VAL A 391 -5.20 -6.90 -27.01
N ILE A 392 -4.30 -7.81 -26.62
CA ILE A 392 -3.55 -8.68 -27.52
C ILE A 392 -4.40 -9.93 -27.82
N PRO A 393 -4.49 -10.35 -29.09
CA PRO A 393 -5.21 -11.58 -29.44
C PRO A 393 -4.51 -12.81 -28.86
N THR A 394 -5.27 -13.86 -28.56
CA THR A 394 -4.72 -15.13 -28.11
C THR A 394 -3.97 -15.85 -29.24
N ASN A 395 -2.90 -16.60 -28.89
CA ASN A 395 -2.13 -17.40 -29.87
C ASN A 395 -2.99 -18.45 -30.58
N LYS A 396 -3.90 -19.10 -29.83
CA LYS A 396 -4.90 -20.04 -30.36
C LYS A 396 -6.31 -19.57 -29.98
N PRO A 397 -7.34 -19.82 -30.80
CA PRO A 397 -8.72 -19.52 -30.46
C PRO A 397 -9.15 -20.14 -29.14
N ILE A 398 -9.94 -19.39 -28.33
CA ILE A 398 -10.47 -19.89 -27.07
C ILE A 398 -11.53 -20.97 -27.34
N ALA A 399 -11.30 -22.19 -26.84
CA ALA A 399 -12.22 -23.32 -26.93
C ALA A 399 -13.07 -23.50 -25.67
N ARG A 400 -12.84 -22.69 -24.62
CA ARG A 400 -13.59 -22.72 -23.36
C ARG A 400 -15.03 -22.28 -23.57
N ILE A 401 -15.96 -22.98 -22.88
CA ILE A 401 -17.38 -22.67 -22.86
C ILE A 401 -17.74 -21.99 -21.54
N ASP A 402 -18.13 -20.74 -21.60
CA ASP A 402 -18.61 -19.98 -20.43
C ASP A 402 -20.14 -20.12 -20.36
N LYS A 403 -20.63 -20.94 -19.40
CA LYS A 403 -22.06 -21.17 -19.21
C LYS A 403 -22.72 -20.00 -18.47
N PRO A 404 -24.04 -19.77 -18.68
CA PRO A 404 -24.79 -18.80 -17.89
C PRO A 404 -24.78 -19.10 -16.40
N ASP A 405 -24.90 -18.05 -15.58
CA ASP A 405 -25.02 -18.18 -14.13
C ASP A 405 -26.29 -18.93 -13.74
N LEU A 406 -26.18 -19.78 -12.73
CA LEU A 406 -27.30 -20.42 -12.05
C LEU A 406 -27.55 -19.67 -10.74
N ILE A 407 -28.78 -19.17 -10.57
CA ILE A 407 -29.14 -18.32 -9.44
C ILE A 407 -30.17 -19.05 -8.58
N PHE A 408 -29.89 -19.17 -7.29
CA PHE A 408 -30.76 -19.86 -6.32
C PHE A 408 -31.38 -18.87 -5.33
N ALA A 409 -32.51 -19.23 -4.75
CA ALA A 409 -33.15 -18.40 -3.75
C ALA A 409 -32.32 -18.35 -2.45
N THR A 410 -31.80 -19.50 -2.02
CA THR A 410 -31.08 -19.68 -0.75
C THR A 410 -29.63 -20.14 -0.94
N MET A 411 -28.82 -19.90 0.07
CA MET A 411 -27.44 -20.41 0.14
C MET A 411 -27.40 -21.94 0.17
N GLN A 412 -28.35 -22.58 0.86
CA GLN A 412 -28.41 -24.03 0.97
C GLN A 412 -28.64 -24.67 -0.39
N GLY A 413 -29.65 -24.23 -1.14
CA GLY A 413 -29.94 -24.74 -2.48
C GLY A 413 -28.78 -24.56 -3.45
N LYS A 414 -28.08 -23.43 -3.36
CA LYS A 414 -26.83 -23.16 -4.10
C LYS A 414 -25.76 -24.21 -3.80
N PHE A 415 -25.45 -24.45 -2.53
CA PHE A 415 -24.38 -25.37 -2.15
C PHE A 415 -24.70 -26.83 -2.50
N GLU A 416 -25.94 -27.26 -2.36
CA GLU A 416 -26.39 -28.57 -2.79
C GLU A 416 -26.21 -28.77 -4.30
N ALA A 417 -26.56 -27.78 -5.11
CA ALA A 417 -26.34 -27.79 -6.55
C ALA A 417 -24.86 -27.82 -6.94
N VAL A 418 -24.02 -27.04 -6.25
CA VAL A 418 -22.57 -27.02 -6.45
C VAL A 418 -21.96 -28.40 -6.17
N VAL A 419 -22.29 -29.01 -5.03
CA VAL A 419 -21.77 -30.34 -4.64
C VAL A 419 -22.22 -31.42 -5.62
N LYS A 420 -23.45 -31.35 -6.09
CA LYS A 420 -23.99 -32.28 -7.10
C LYS A 420 -23.23 -32.16 -8.43
N ASP A 421 -22.96 -30.95 -8.94
CA ASP A 421 -22.20 -30.77 -10.19
C ASP A 421 -20.75 -31.24 -10.02
N ILE A 422 -20.12 -30.99 -8.84
CA ILE A 422 -18.77 -31.50 -8.52
C ILE A 422 -18.76 -33.03 -8.54
N ALA A 423 -19.76 -33.68 -7.91
CA ALA A 423 -19.85 -35.16 -7.86
C ALA A 423 -19.96 -35.77 -9.26
N GLU A 424 -20.87 -35.24 -10.10
CA GLU A 424 -21.10 -35.71 -11.46
C GLU A 424 -19.85 -35.58 -12.36
N ARG A 425 -19.05 -34.51 -12.18
CA ARG A 425 -17.81 -34.28 -12.91
C ARG A 425 -16.68 -35.19 -12.41
N HIS A 426 -16.56 -35.31 -11.09
CA HIS A 426 -15.56 -36.15 -10.46
C HIS A 426 -15.76 -37.62 -10.88
N GLU A 427 -17.00 -38.14 -10.90
CA GLU A 427 -17.30 -39.47 -11.39
C GLU A 427 -16.89 -39.69 -12.85
N LYS A 428 -17.03 -38.67 -13.70
CA LYS A 428 -16.56 -38.71 -15.10
C LYS A 428 -15.04 -38.55 -15.23
N GLY A 429 -14.33 -38.24 -14.13
CA GLY A 429 -12.89 -38.00 -14.10
C GLY A 429 -12.50 -36.61 -14.59
N GLN A 430 -13.44 -35.67 -14.77
CA GLN A 430 -13.13 -34.28 -15.13
C GLN A 430 -12.59 -33.52 -13.90
N PRO A 431 -11.44 -32.84 -13.99
CA PRO A 431 -10.95 -32.02 -12.88
C PRO A 431 -11.83 -30.78 -12.66
N VAL A 432 -12.02 -30.42 -11.39
CA VAL A 432 -12.84 -29.30 -10.97
C VAL A 432 -12.06 -28.33 -10.09
N LEU A 433 -12.08 -27.06 -10.45
CA LEU A 433 -11.59 -25.96 -9.60
C LEU A 433 -12.79 -25.17 -9.09
N VAL A 434 -12.97 -25.12 -7.80
CA VAL A 434 -14.04 -24.37 -7.13
C VAL A 434 -13.47 -23.06 -6.60
N GLY A 435 -13.94 -21.93 -7.14
CA GLY A 435 -13.55 -20.60 -6.68
C GLY A 435 -14.54 -20.08 -5.63
N THR A 436 -14.03 -19.66 -4.47
CA THR A 436 -14.81 -19.05 -3.39
C THR A 436 -14.30 -17.65 -3.09
N VAL A 437 -15.17 -16.77 -2.59
CA VAL A 437 -14.80 -15.41 -2.18
C VAL A 437 -14.24 -15.40 -0.76
N ALA A 438 -14.89 -16.11 0.16
CA ALA A 438 -14.54 -16.16 1.56
C ALA A 438 -13.96 -17.54 1.98
N ILE A 439 -13.16 -17.52 3.05
CA ILE A 439 -12.60 -18.76 3.64
C ILE A 439 -13.72 -19.62 4.21
N GLU A 440 -14.71 -19.00 4.83
CA GLU A 440 -15.90 -19.67 5.41
C GLU A 440 -16.66 -20.46 4.32
N THR A 441 -16.87 -19.88 3.15
CA THR A 441 -17.50 -20.57 2.02
C THR A 441 -16.67 -21.80 1.58
N SER A 442 -15.34 -21.69 1.59
CA SER A 442 -14.45 -22.82 1.31
C SER A 442 -14.59 -23.95 2.32
N GLU A 443 -14.69 -23.61 3.60
CA GLU A 443 -14.86 -24.57 4.70
C GLU A 443 -16.21 -25.29 4.58
N ILE A 444 -17.30 -24.57 4.33
CA ILE A 444 -18.65 -25.14 4.15
C ILE A 444 -18.66 -26.14 2.99
N ILE A 445 -18.12 -25.77 1.83
CA ILE A 445 -18.05 -26.67 0.68
C ILE A 445 -17.19 -27.88 0.98
N SER A 446 -16.05 -27.68 1.65
CA SER A 446 -15.16 -28.78 2.06
C SER A 446 -15.88 -29.78 2.98
N GLU A 447 -16.66 -29.32 3.96
CA GLU A 447 -17.45 -30.19 4.83
C GLU A 447 -18.53 -30.97 4.06
N LEU A 448 -19.21 -30.33 3.13
CA LEU A 448 -20.21 -30.97 2.29
C LEU A 448 -19.57 -32.04 1.38
N LEU A 449 -18.41 -31.78 0.77
CA LEU A 449 -17.68 -32.75 -0.04
C LEU A 449 -17.19 -33.95 0.80
N LYS A 450 -16.76 -33.71 2.04
CA LYS A 450 -16.41 -34.78 2.97
C LYS A 450 -17.60 -35.70 3.28
N LYS A 451 -18.79 -35.13 3.51
CA LYS A 451 -20.04 -35.88 3.72
C LYS A 451 -20.38 -36.79 2.52
N HIS A 452 -20.10 -36.31 1.29
CA HIS A 452 -20.29 -37.05 0.05
C HIS A 452 -19.08 -37.95 -0.30
N LYS A 453 -18.04 -38.03 0.55
CA LYS A 453 -16.82 -38.82 0.37
C LYS A 453 -16.05 -38.47 -0.91
N ILE A 454 -16.08 -37.24 -1.35
CA ILE A 454 -15.33 -36.76 -2.50
C ILE A 454 -13.96 -36.24 -2.03
N PRO A 455 -12.85 -36.84 -2.47
CA PRO A 455 -11.51 -36.38 -2.12
C PRO A 455 -11.25 -35.01 -2.77
N HIS A 456 -10.72 -34.06 -2.00
CA HIS A 456 -10.47 -32.72 -2.47
C HIS A 456 -9.33 -32.06 -1.71
N ASN A 457 -8.71 -31.05 -2.33
CA ASN A 457 -7.72 -30.18 -1.73
C ASN A 457 -8.32 -28.79 -1.50
N VAL A 458 -7.93 -28.14 -0.41
CA VAL A 458 -8.33 -26.74 -0.10
C VAL A 458 -7.11 -25.86 -0.08
N LEU A 459 -7.14 -24.82 -0.91
CA LEU A 459 -6.15 -23.77 -0.99
C LEU A 459 -6.66 -22.53 -0.25
N ASN A 460 -6.00 -22.20 0.83
CA ASN A 460 -6.21 -20.93 1.54
C ASN A 460 -4.85 -20.28 1.78
N ALA A 461 -4.82 -18.96 1.80
CA ALA A 461 -3.63 -18.09 1.79
C ALA A 461 -2.61 -18.28 2.94
N LYS A 462 -2.64 -19.44 3.63
CA LYS A 462 -1.77 -19.71 4.79
C LYS A 462 -0.41 -20.34 4.45
N ASN A 463 -0.22 -20.87 3.23
CA ASN A 463 1.02 -21.59 2.85
C ASN A 463 1.30 -21.48 1.34
N HIS A 464 1.96 -20.43 0.89
CA HIS A 464 2.24 -20.17 -0.52
C HIS A 464 3.08 -21.23 -1.24
N GLU A 465 4.06 -21.85 -0.58
CA GLU A 465 4.90 -22.90 -1.21
C GLU A 465 4.08 -24.18 -1.49
N ARG A 466 3.22 -24.57 -0.56
CA ARG A 466 2.34 -25.72 -0.73
C ARG A 466 1.20 -25.46 -1.73
N GLU A 467 0.85 -24.20 -1.93
CA GLU A 467 -0.14 -23.79 -2.93
C GLU A 467 0.31 -24.17 -4.35
N ALA A 468 1.56 -23.91 -4.70
CA ALA A 468 2.09 -24.21 -6.02
C ALA A 468 2.03 -25.72 -6.35
N GLU A 469 2.33 -26.58 -5.37
CA GLU A 469 2.24 -28.04 -5.54
C GLU A 469 0.79 -28.51 -5.74
N ILE A 470 -0.14 -27.98 -4.94
CA ILE A 470 -1.57 -28.36 -5.04
C ILE A 470 -2.15 -27.87 -6.38
N ILE A 471 -1.77 -26.68 -6.84
CA ILE A 471 -2.23 -26.14 -8.13
C ILE A 471 -1.66 -26.95 -9.29
N ALA A 472 -0.43 -27.40 -9.23
CA ALA A 472 0.14 -28.28 -10.22
C ALA A 472 -0.66 -29.59 -10.39
N GLN A 473 -1.28 -30.05 -9.30
CA GLN A 473 -2.14 -31.25 -9.29
C GLN A 473 -3.60 -30.98 -9.67
N ALA A 474 -4.05 -29.71 -9.63
CA ALA A 474 -5.45 -29.35 -9.86
C ALA A 474 -5.97 -29.69 -11.26
N GLY A 475 -5.09 -29.87 -12.25
CA GLY A 475 -5.42 -30.27 -13.62
C GLY A 475 -5.42 -31.77 -13.87
N GLN A 476 -5.15 -32.62 -12.86
CA GLN A 476 -5.11 -34.07 -13.00
C GLN A 476 -6.50 -34.67 -13.06
N LYS A 477 -6.62 -35.84 -13.67
CA LYS A 477 -7.90 -36.56 -13.83
C LYS A 477 -8.62 -36.75 -12.49
N GLY A 478 -9.86 -36.28 -12.40
CA GLY A 478 -10.72 -36.37 -11.22
C GLY A 478 -10.29 -35.53 -10.02
N ALA A 479 -9.31 -34.64 -10.16
CA ALA A 479 -8.91 -33.75 -9.07
C ALA A 479 -10.02 -32.73 -8.74
N VAL A 480 -10.29 -32.52 -7.46
CA VAL A 480 -11.19 -31.46 -6.97
C VAL A 480 -10.38 -30.53 -6.07
N THR A 481 -10.34 -29.26 -6.45
CA THR A 481 -9.58 -28.24 -5.72
C THR A 481 -10.49 -27.07 -5.39
N ILE A 482 -10.58 -26.71 -4.11
CA ILE A 482 -11.27 -25.50 -3.65
C ILE A 482 -10.21 -24.43 -3.45
N ALA A 483 -10.38 -23.27 -4.06
CA ALA A 483 -9.43 -22.18 -3.95
C ALA A 483 -10.15 -20.87 -3.61
N THR A 484 -9.65 -20.12 -2.63
CA THR A 484 -10.06 -18.73 -2.46
C THR A 484 -9.49 -17.89 -3.60
N ASN A 485 -10.10 -16.75 -3.85
CA ASN A 485 -9.83 -15.88 -4.99
C ASN A 485 -8.35 -15.58 -5.25
N MET A 486 -7.57 -15.34 -4.19
CA MET A 486 -6.16 -14.97 -4.30
C MET A 486 -5.22 -16.18 -4.39
N ALA A 487 -5.68 -17.37 -3.99
CA ALA A 487 -4.84 -18.56 -3.95
C ALA A 487 -4.46 -19.03 -5.36
N GLY A 488 -3.17 -19.30 -5.56
CA GLY A 488 -2.62 -19.79 -6.82
C GLY A 488 -2.60 -18.79 -7.97
N ARG A 489 -2.70 -17.49 -7.71
CA ARG A 489 -2.54 -16.45 -8.73
C ARG A 489 -1.10 -16.49 -9.28
N GLY A 490 -0.94 -16.26 -10.59
CA GLY A 490 0.37 -16.33 -11.24
C GLY A 490 0.91 -17.75 -11.48
N THR A 491 0.19 -18.80 -11.03
CA THR A 491 0.58 -20.20 -11.26
C THR A 491 -0.31 -20.85 -12.33
N ASP A 492 0.33 -21.58 -13.25
CA ASP A 492 -0.35 -22.24 -14.36
C ASP A 492 -0.87 -23.62 -13.97
N ILE A 493 -2.13 -23.93 -14.37
CA ILE A 493 -2.73 -25.28 -14.18
C ILE A 493 -2.54 -26.05 -15.48
N LYS A 494 -1.66 -27.04 -15.46
CA LYS A 494 -1.43 -27.94 -16.60
C LYS A 494 -2.40 -29.11 -16.55
N LEU A 495 -3.07 -29.38 -17.69
CA LEU A 495 -3.98 -30.52 -17.80
C LEU A 495 -3.19 -31.83 -17.85
N GLY A 496 -3.64 -32.79 -17.06
CA GLY A 496 -3.12 -34.17 -17.09
C GLY A 496 -3.47 -34.88 -18.40
N GLU A 497 -2.87 -36.05 -18.60
CA GLU A 497 -3.11 -36.88 -19.77
C GLU A 497 -4.56 -37.38 -19.83
N GLY A 498 -5.21 -37.26 -21.00
CA GLY A 498 -6.61 -37.69 -21.21
C GLY A 498 -7.65 -36.73 -20.66
N VAL A 499 -7.26 -35.58 -20.04
CA VAL A 499 -8.22 -34.60 -19.47
C VAL A 499 -8.85 -33.74 -20.54
N LYS A 500 -8.19 -33.53 -21.66
CA LYS A 500 -8.73 -32.73 -22.77
C LYS A 500 -9.95 -33.41 -23.39
N GLU A 501 -9.93 -34.72 -23.51
CA GLU A 501 -11.05 -35.53 -24.03
C GLU A 501 -12.25 -35.55 -23.08
N LEU A 502 -12.03 -35.31 -21.78
CA LEU A 502 -13.07 -35.17 -20.75
C LEU A 502 -13.69 -33.74 -20.68
N GLY A 503 -13.28 -32.85 -21.60
CA GLY A 503 -13.76 -31.47 -21.64
C GLY A 503 -12.88 -30.47 -20.89
N GLY A 504 -11.66 -30.86 -20.49
CA GLY A 504 -10.69 -30.00 -19.81
C GLY A 504 -11.08 -29.65 -18.36
N LEU A 505 -10.47 -28.59 -17.83
CA LEU A 505 -10.74 -28.12 -16.46
C LEU A 505 -12.12 -27.46 -16.36
N ALA A 506 -12.95 -27.91 -15.42
CA ALA A 506 -14.18 -27.23 -15.04
C ALA A 506 -13.91 -26.23 -13.92
N VAL A 507 -14.34 -24.97 -14.09
CA VAL A 507 -14.25 -23.91 -13.09
C VAL A 507 -15.66 -23.58 -12.60
N ILE A 508 -15.87 -23.72 -11.30
CA ILE A 508 -17.14 -23.42 -10.62
C ILE A 508 -16.90 -22.22 -9.70
N GLY A 509 -17.54 -21.09 -9.99
CA GLY A 509 -17.59 -19.95 -9.09
C GLY A 509 -18.81 -20.07 -8.16
N THR A 510 -18.62 -19.90 -6.85
CA THR A 510 -19.69 -20.03 -5.87
C THR A 510 -20.37 -18.70 -5.53
N GLU A 511 -19.76 -17.60 -5.94
CA GLU A 511 -20.23 -16.24 -5.75
C GLU A 511 -19.64 -15.33 -6.82
N ARG A 512 -20.28 -14.19 -7.09
CA ARG A 512 -19.66 -13.11 -7.85
C ARG A 512 -18.78 -12.28 -6.94
N HIS A 513 -17.60 -11.94 -7.43
CA HIS A 513 -16.68 -11.07 -6.74
C HIS A 513 -17.12 -9.61 -6.82
N GLU A 514 -16.46 -8.74 -6.06
CA GLU A 514 -16.69 -7.29 -6.09
C GLU A 514 -16.42 -6.65 -7.46
N SER A 515 -15.64 -7.31 -8.32
CA SER A 515 -15.30 -6.84 -9.66
C SER A 515 -15.44 -7.96 -10.70
N ARG A 516 -16.00 -7.61 -11.87
CA ARG A 516 -16.09 -8.51 -13.05
C ARG A 516 -14.73 -9.00 -13.51
N ARG A 517 -13.72 -8.21 -13.29
CA ARG A 517 -12.32 -8.51 -13.59
C ARG A 517 -11.85 -9.77 -12.85
N ILE A 518 -12.15 -9.85 -11.57
CA ILE A 518 -11.80 -11.01 -10.73
C ILE A 518 -12.54 -12.27 -11.18
N ASP A 519 -13.82 -12.16 -11.54
CA ASP A 519 -14.58 -13.27 -12.14
C ASP A 519 -13.92 -13.76 -13.43
N ASN A 520 -13.47 -12.84 -14.28
CA ASN A 520 -12.76 -13.18 -15.52
C ASN A 520 -11.40 -13.83 -15.27
N GLN A 521 -10.70 -13.45 -14.21
CA GLN A 521 -9.46 -14.13 -13.78
C GLN A 521 -9.73 -15.58 -13.35
N LEU A 522 -10.82 -15.80 -12.59
CA LEU A 522 -11.22 -17.14 -12.21
C LEU A 522 -11.58 -17.98 -13.43
N ARG A 523 -12.40 -17.47 -14.37
CA ARG A 523 -12.69 -18.14 -15.64
C ARG A 523 -11.43 -18.44 -16.45
N GLY A 524 -10.46 -17.51 -16.44
CA GLY A 524 -9.18 -17.64 -17.14
C GLY A 524 -8.27 -18.76 -16.62
N ARG A 525 -8.62 -19.40 -15.51
CA ARG A 525 -7.92 -20.60 -15.04
C ARG A 525 -8.10 -21.80 -15.95
N SER A 526 -9.18 -21.83 -16.75
CA SER A 526 -9.53 -22.87 -17.69
C SER A 526 -9.46 -22.39 -19.14
N GLY A 527 -9.29 -23.30 -20.09
CA GLY A 527 -9.32 -23.02 -21.52
C GLY A 527 -8.10 -22.27 -22.03
N ARG A 528 -6.89 -22.64 -21.61
CA ARG A 528 -5.62 -21.98 -21.98
C ARG A 528 -5.03 -22.57 -23.24
N GLN A 529 -4.39 -21.76 -24.07
CA GLN A 529 -3.71 -22.19 -25.32
C GLN A 529 -4.60 -23.07 -26.25
N GLY A 530 -5.90 -22.75 -26.30
CA GLY A 530 -6.87 -23.50 -27.12
C GLY A 530 -7.35 -24.81 -26.51
N ASP A 531 -7.02 -25.10 -25.26
CA ASP A 531 -7.54 -26.28 -24.54
C ASP A 531 -9.04 -26.12 -24.26
N PRO A 532 -9.81 -27.23 -24.27
CA PRO A 532 -11.21 -27.20 -23.85
C PRO A 532 -11.32 -26.86 -22.36
N GLY A 533 -12.47 -26.35 -21.98
CA GLY A 533 -12.80 -26.02 -20.60
C GLY A 533 -14.23 -25.58 -20.44
N ILE A 534 -14.72 -25.56 -19.20
CA ILE A 534 -16.07 -25.13 -18.89
C ILE A 534 -16.01 -24.24 -17.66
N THR A 535 -16.76 -23.12 -17.69
CA THR A 535 -16.91 -22.28 -16.50
C THR A 535 -18.37 -22.00 -16.22
N GLN A 536 -18.76 -22.01 -14.94
CA GLN A 536 -20.12 -21.68 -14.50
C GLN A 536 -20.11 -21.08 -13.10
N PHE A 537 -20.95 -20.06 -12.88
CA PHE A 537 -21.16 -19.47 -11.57
C PHE A 537 -22.50 -19.94 -10.98
N TYR A 538 -22.47 -20.24 -9.68
CA TYR A 538 -23.60 -20.60 -8.85
C TYR A 538 -23.80 -19.50 -7.82
N LEU A 539 -24.90 -18.80 -7.88
CA LEU A 539 -25.17 -17.60 -7.10
C LEU A 539 -26.39 -17.80 -6.20
N SER A 540 -26.45 -17.10 -5.10
CA SER A 540 -27.65 -16.98 -4.26
C SER A 540 -28.06 -15.51 -4.11
N LEU A 541 -29.34 -15.29 -3.91
CA LEU A 541 -29.85 -13.97 -3.55
C LEU A 541 -29.48 -13.57 -2.12
N GLU A 542 -29.02 -14.52 -1.32
CA GLU A 542 -28.49 -14.33 0.00
C GLU A 542 -26.98 -14.02 0.00
N ASP A 543 -26.30 -14.11 -1.16
CA ASP A 543 -24.89 -13.73 -1.29
C ASP A 543 -24.67 -12.27 -0.88
N ASP A 544 -23.54 -11.97 -0.28
CA ASP A 544 -23.23 -10.65 0.27
C ASP A 544 -23.39 -9.52 -0.76
N LEU A 545 -22.98 -9.75 -2.00
CA LEU A 545 -23.15 -8.80 -3.09
C LEU A 545 -24.63 -8.44 -3.29
N MET A 546 -25.51 -9.44 -3.27
CA MET A 546 -26.96 -9.25 -3.47
C MET A 546 -27.63 -8.68 -2.22
N ARG A 547 -27.19 -9.06 -1.04
CA ARG A 547 -27.69 -8.56 0.23
C ARG A 547 -27.41 -7.07 0.41
N ARG A 548 -26.22 -6.60 0.05
CA ARG A 548 -25.78 -5.20 0.23
C ARG A 548 -26.25 -4.27 -0.89
N PHE A 549 -26.22 -4.75 -2.13
CA PHE A 549 -26.42 -3.92 -3.32
C PHE A 549 -27.61 -4.35 -4.19
N GLY A 550 -28.29 -5.43 -3.81
CA GLY A 550 -29.53 -5.88 -4.46
C GLY A 550 -30.72 -4.96 -4.14
N SER A 551 -31.68 -4.83 -5.07
CA SER A 551 -32.86 -4.01 -4.85
C SER A 551 -33.92 -4.70 -3.97
N ASP A 552 -34.52 -3.97 -3.04
CA ASP A 552 -35.59 -4.50 -2.17
C ASP A 552 -36.81 -4.99 -2.97
N SER A 553 -37.09 -4.41 -4.15
CA SER A 553 -38.10 -4.87 -5.07
C SER A 553 -37.89 -6.31 -5.55
N MET A 554 -36.63 -6.73 -5.70
CA MET A 554 -36.28 -8.08 -6.11
C MET A 554 -36.49 -9.07 -4.96
N LYS A 555 -36.15 -8.70 -3.72
CA LYS A 555 -36.45 -9.52 -2.54
C LYS A 555 -37.96 -9.72 -2.36
N ALA A 556 -38.77 -8.66 -2.51
CA ALA A 556 -40.22 -8.71 -2.42
C ALA A 556 -40.87 -9.53 -3.54
N MET A 557 -40.33 -9.51 -4.76
CA MET A 557 -40.79 -10.32 -5.88
C MET A 557 -40.57 -11.81 -5.65
N MET A 558 -39.40 -12.17 -5.07
CA MET A 558 -39.05 -13.54 -4.81
C MET A 558 -39.89 -14.19 -3.71
N THR A 559 -40.21 -13.45 -2.66
CA THR A 559 -41.12 -13.91 -1.60
C THR A 559 -42.54 -14.19 -2.14
N LYS A 560 -42.93 -13.51 -3.21
CA LYS A 560 -44.26 -13.70 -3.85
C LYS A 560 -44.30 -14.89 -4.82
N LEU A 561 -43.18 -15.35 -5.35
CA LEU A 561 -43.11 -16.41 -6.37
C LEU A 561 -43.14 -17.83 -5.80
N GLY A 562 -43.02 -18.02 -4.48
CA GLY A 562 -43.15 -19.34 -3.81
C GLY A 562 -42.31 -20.44 -4.46
N MET A 563 -41.08 -20.12 -4.90
CA MET A 563 -40.25 -21.05 -5.67
C MET A 563 -39.59 -22.08 -4.78
N ASP A 564 -39.44 -23.29 -5.29
CA ASP A 564 -38.66 -24.38 -4.66
C ASP A 564 -37.18 -24.00 -4.56
N ASP A 565 -36.62 -24.09 -3.38
CA ASP A 565 -35.24 -23.72 -3.08
C ASP A 565 -34.18 -24.51 -3.86
N SER A 566 -34.55 -25.67 -4.39
CA SER A 566 -33.68 -26.58 -5.11
C SER A 566 -33.50 -26.26 -6.61
N GLN A 567 -34.32 -25.38 -7.17
CA GLN A 567 -34.32 -25.11 -8.62
C GLN A 567 -33.64 -23.76 -8.95
N PRO A 568 -32.78 -23.73 -9.98
CA PRO A 568 -32.16 -22.47 -10.38
C PRO A 568 -33.16 -21.55 -11.08
N ILE A 569 -33.09 -20.28 -10.75
CA ILE A 569 -33.89 -19.21 -11.33
C ILE A 569 -33.24 -18.79 -12.64
N GLN A 570 -33.90 -19.09 -13.76
CA GLN A 570 -33.47 -18.65 -15.08
C GLN A 570 -34.23 -17.39 -15.49
N SER A 571 -33.76 -16.24 -15.11
CA SER A 571 -34.35 -14.95 -15.47
C SER A 571 -33.28 -13.96 -15.90
N LYS A 572 -33.42 -13.44 -17.13
CA LYS A 572 -32.55 -12.35 -17.63
C LYS A 572 -32.60 -11.10 -16.75
N MET A 573 -33.69 -10.89 -16.03
CA MET A 573 -33.86 -9.75 -15.12
C MET A 573 -33.00 -9.91 -13.87
N VAL A 574 -32.93 -11.11 -13.31
CA VAL A 574 -32.10 -11.41 -12.13
C VAL A 574 -30.61 -11.34 -12.51
N SER A 575 -30.22 -11.89 -13.66
CA SER A 575 -28.83 -11.79 -14.14
C SER A 575 -28.39 -10.33 -14.34
N LYS A 576 -29.27 -9.48 -14.89
CA LYS A 576 -28.99 -8.04 -15.01
C LYS A 576 -28.90 -7.34 -13.66
N ALA A 577 -29.67 -7.76 -12.67
CA ALA A 577 -29.64 -7.19 -11.33
C ALA A 577 -28.30 -7.52 -10.62
N VAL A 578 -27.82 -8.75 -10.76
CA VAL A 578 -26.48 -9.15 -10.26
C VAL A 578 -25.37 -8.31 -10.92
N GLU A 579 -25.43 -8.15 -12.25
CA GLU A 579 -24.47 -7.32 -12.99
C GLU A 579 -24.53 -5.84 -12.55
N SER A 580 -25.74 -5.31 -12.29
CA SER A 580 -25.91 -3.93 -11.82
C SER A 580 -25.39 -3.74 -10.39
N ALA A 581 -25.59 -4.72 -9.51
CA ALA A 581 -25.03 -4.72 -8.16
C ALA A 581 -23.49 -4.70 -8.21
N GLN A 582 -22.87 -5.55 -9.03
CA GLN A 582 -21.43 -5.59 -9.21
C GLN A 582 -20.85 -4.27 -9.76
N LYS A 583 -21.50 -3.68 -10.78
CA LYS A 583 -21.11 -2.36 -11.30
C LYS A 583 -21.18 -1.25 -10.24
N ARG A 584 -22.16 -1.32 -9.33
CA ARG A 584 -22.27 -0.36 -8.24
C ARG A 584 -21.12 -0.49 -7.26
N VAL A 585 -20.72 -1.72 -6.93
CA VAL A 585 -19.53 -1.97 -6.07
C VAL A 585 -18.26 -1.48 -6.75
N GLU A 586 -18.08 -1.80 -8.04
CA GLU A 586 -16.94 -1.29 -8.84
C GLU A 586 -16.86 0.23 -8.79
N GLY A 587 -18.00 0.92 -8.97
CA GLY A 587 -18.09 2.38 -8.89
C GLY A 587 -17.73 2.93 -7.52
N ASN A 588 -18.28 2.36 -6.44
CA ASN A 588 -17.95 2.78 -5.06
C ASN A 588 -16.46 2.60 -4.75
N ASN A 589 -15.87 1.49 -5.20
CA ASN A 589 -14.44 1.22 -5.02
C ASN A 589 -13.58 2.20 -5.82
N PHE A 590 -13.98 2.54 -7.04
CA PHE A 590 -13.32 3.57 -7.85
C PHE A 590 -13.35 4.93 -7.16
N ASP A 591 -14.52 5.36 -6.66
CA ASP A 591 -14.66 6.63 -5.95
C ASP A 591 -13.82 6.67 -4.66
N ALA A 592 -13.71 5.54 -3.95
CA ALA A 592 -12.86 5.45 -2.76
C ALA A 592 -11.38 5.62 -3.11
N ARG A 593 -10.89 4.95 -4.17
CA ARG A 593 -9.50 5.10 -4.65
C ARG A 593 -9.23 6.52 -5.15
N LYS A 594 -10.18 7.12 -5.88
CA LYS A 594 -10.06 8.50 -6.36
C LYS A 594 -9.95 9.50 -5.20
N ARG A 595 -10.79 9.34 -4.16
CA ARG A 595 -10.70 10.19 -2.96
C ARG A 595 -9.36 10.02 -2.26
N LEU A 596 -8.91 8.78 -2.04
CA LEU A 596 -7.61 8.52 -1.43
C LEU A 596 -6.49 9.24 -2.18
N LEU A 597 -6.47 9.13 -3.51
CA LEU A 597 -5.47 9.81 -4.34
C LEU A 597 -5.56 11.33 -4.23
N GLN A 598 -6.76 11.91 -4.23
CA GLN A 598 -6.96 13.36 -4.12
C GLN A 598 -6.41 13.92 -2.80
N TYR A 599 -6.67 13.23 -1.68
CA TYR A 599 -6.12 13.64 -0.39
C TYR A 599 -4.60 13.42 -0.30
N ASP A 600 -4.09 12.31 -0.83
CA ASP A 600 -2.64 12.05 -0.84
C ASP A 600 -1.87 12.98 -1.81
N GLU A 601 -2.53 13.55 -2.81
CA GLU A 601 -1.90 14.51 -3.73
C GLU A 601 -1.40 15.78 -3.01
N VAL A 602 -2.13 16.23 -1.97
CA VAL A 602 -1.69 17.35 -1.11
C VAL A 602 -0.42 16.97 -0.36
N LEU A 603 -0.43 15.80 0.28
CA LEU A 603 0.76 15.29 0.98
C LEU A 603 1.92 14.99 0.01
N ARG A 604 1.65 14.57 -1.22
CA ARG A 604 2.67 14.32 -2.23
C ARG A 604 3.49 15.58 -2.54
N GLN A 605 2.82 16.71 -2.75
CA GLN A 605 3.48 17.99 -3.03
C GLN A 605 4.36 18.42 -1.86
N GLN A 606 3.86 18.32 -0.65
CA GLN A 606 4.60 18.65 0.57
C GLN A 606 5.79 17.69 0.78
N ARG A 607 5.58 16.38 0.56
CA ARG A 607 6.62 15.36 0.64
C ARG A 607 7.74 15.59 -0.35
N GLU A 608 7.43 15.96 -1.59
CA GLU A 608 8.45 16.28 -2.59
C GLU A 608 9.36 17.43 -2.15
N VAL A 609 8.78 18.48 -1.58
CA VAL A 609 9.56 19.62 -1.04
C VAL A 609 10.47 19.15 0.09
N ILE A 610 9.91 18.49 1.11
CA ILE A 610 10.66 18.06 2.30
C ILE A 610 11.74 17.03 1.95
N TYR A 611 11.42 16.04 1.11
CA TYR A 611 12.41 15.05 0.72
C TYR A 611 13.53 15.61 -0.15
N LYS A 612 13.22 16.62 -0.99
CA LYS A 612 14.24 17.36 -1.75
C LYS A 612 15.18 18.12 -0.83
N GLU A 613 14.65 18.87 0.13
CA GLU A 613 15.45 19.61 1.11
C GLU A 613 16.30 18.66 1.97
N ARG A 614 15.70 17.58 2.47
CA ARG A 614 16.39 16.56 3.23
C ARG A 614 17.53 15.91 2.45
N ASN A 615 17.28 15.61 1.18
CA ASN A 615 18.27 15.04 0.29
C ASN A 615 19.41 16.02 0.01
N ALA A 616 19.10 17.32 -0.14
CA ALA A 616 20.12 18.36 -0.29
C ALA A 616 21.05 18.43 0.94
N VAL A 617 20.51 18.28 2.15
CA VAL A 617 21.31 18.19 3.38
C VAL A 617 22.23 16.98 3.39
N LEU A 618 21.72 15.80 2.94
CA LEU A 618 22.54 14.56 2.87
C LEU A 618 23.66 14.65 1.83
N GLU A 619 23.40 15.29 0.69
CA GLU A 619 24.30 15.36 -0.45
C GLU A 619 25.34 16.48 -0.36
N SER A 620 25.01 17.58 0.30
CA SER A 620 25.91 18.74 0.45
C SER A 620 27.04 18.44 1.43
N GLU A 621 28.22 18.92 1.12
CA GLU A 621 29.37 18.89 2.05
C GLU A 621 29.35 20.09 3.03
N ASN A 622 28.68 21.18 2.65
CA ASN A 622 28.68 22.43 3.43
C ASN A 622 27.26 23.00 3.51
N MET A 623 26.72 23.08 4.73
CA MET A 623 25.38 23.61 5.01
C MET A 623 25.41 25.01 5.68
N ARG A 624 26.58 25.62 5.81
CA ARG A 624 26.78 26.91 6.50
C ARG A 624 25.84 27.99 5.93
N GLU A 625 25.83 28.19 4.62
CA GLU A 625 25.02 29.23 3.98
C GLU A 625 23.52 29.03 4.23
N VAL A 626 23.06 27.78 4.28
CA VAL A 626 21.66 27.44 4.57
C VAL A 626 21.32 27.79 6.01
N VAL A 627 22.19 27.45 6.97
CA VAL A 627 21.98 27.77 8.38
C VAL A 627 22.02 29.28 8.61
N GLU A 628 22.98 29.98 8.01
CA GLU A 628 23.09 31.46 8.07
C GLU A 628 21.82 32.13 7.53
N HIS A 629 21.30 31.63 6.41
CA HIS A 629 20.05 32.13 5.83
C HIS A 629 18.85 31.91 6.77
N MET A 630 18.75 30.71 7.38
CA MET A 630 17.69 30.41 8.34
C MET A 630 17.75 31.30 9.58
N ILE A 631 18.95 31.59 10.09
CA ILE A 631 19.16 32.51 11.22
C ILE A 631 18.70 33.91 10.82
N ARG A 632 19.07 34.38 9.63
CA ARG A 632 18.67 35.69 9.14
C ARG A 632 17.15 35.84 8.97
N GLU A 633 16.52 34.85 8.32
CA GLU A 633 15.05 34.82 8.14
C GLU A 633 14.31 34.79 9.49
N SER A 634 14.81 34.05 10.49
CA SER A 634 14.23 34.03 11.83
C SER A 634 14.29 35.42 12.52
N ILE A 635 15.40 36.13 12.34
CA ILE A 635 15.57 37.48 12.85
C ILE A 635 14.65 38.47 12.13
N GLU A 636 14.59 38.39 10.80
CA GLU A 636 13.71 39.23 9.97
C GLU A 636 12.25 39.07 10.40
N ASN A 637 11.81 37.78 10.54
CA ASN A 637 10.43 37.47 10.92
C ASN A 637 10.08 38.09 12.28
N ILE A 638 10.90 37.90 13.31
CA ILE A 638 10.62 38.41 14.65
C ILE A 638 10.65 39.96 14.71
N VAL A 639 11.62 40.59 14.02
CA VAL A 639 11.70 42.03 13.98
C VAL A 639 10.48 42.62 13.27
N HIS A 640 10.12 42.12 12.08
CA HIS A 640 8.94 42.57 11.35
C HIS A 640 7.64 42.35 12.13
N THR A 641 7.52 41.23 12.82
CA THR A 641 6.33 40.93 13.64
C THR A 641 6.11 41.97 14.73
N TYR A 642 7.16 42.39 15.44
CA TYR A 642 7.06 43.30 16.57
C TYR A 642 7.35 44.75 16.24
N THR A 643 7.68 45.07 14.99
CA THR A 643 7.81 46.43 14.47
C THR A 643 6.76 46.77 13.43
N SER A 644 5.71 45.92 13.26
CA SER A 644 4.56 46.24 12.41
C SER A 644 3.73 47.39 12.99
N GLY A 645 3.32 48.36 12.19
CA GLY A 645 2.52 49.50 12.63
C GLY A 645 3.34 50.74 13.02
N ASN A 646 2.75 51.60 13.87
CA ASN A 646 3.40 52.85 14.29
C ASN A 646 4.57 52.60 15.24
N LYS A 647 5.61 53.43 15.16
CA LYS A 647 6.80 53.27 16.03
C LYS A 647 6.51 53.26 17.52
N GLU A 648 5.42 53.90 17.98
CA GLU A 648 4.99 53.89 19.38
C GLU A 648 4.43 52.55 19.84
N GLU A 649 4.01 51.71 18.91
CA GLU A 649 3.46 50.35 19.16
C GLU A 649 4.52 49.24 19.09
N TRP A 650 5.76 49.61 18.77
CA TRP A 650 6.84 48.61 18.61
C TRP A 650 7.21 47.95 19.93
N ASN A 651 7.28 46.60 19.94
CA ASN A 651 7.55 45.82 21.16
C ASN A 651 9.01 45.33 21.20
N PHE A 652 9.93 46.28 21.53
CA PHE A 652 11.35 45.95 21.66
C PHE A 652 11.66 44.90 22.71
N LYS A 653 10.82 44.80 23.78
CA LYS A 653 11.01 43.82 24.81
C LYS A 653 10.76 42.38 24.32
N ALA A 654 9.76 42.19 23.47
CA ALA A 654 9.50 40.91 22.85
C ALA A 654 10.66 40.47 21.92
N ILE A 655 11.29 41.43 21.20
CA ILE A 655 12.48 41.12 20.38
C ILE A 655 13.67 40.74 21.29
N GLU A 656 13.94 41.44 22.39
CA GLU A 656 14.98 41.12 23.35
C GLU A 656 14.75 39.72 23.96
N ASP A 657 13.53 39.39 24.38
CA ASP A 657 13.17 38.13 24.97
C ASP A 657 13.35 36.97 23.95
N TYR A 658 13.04 37.19 22.69
CA TYR A 658 13.31 36.23 21.61
C TYR A 658 14.82 36.00 21.39
N ILE A 659 15.60 37.08 21.32
CA ILE A 659 17.06 37.02 21.16
C ILE A 659 17.68 36.21 22.30
N LYS A 660 17.30 36.50 23.55
CA LYS A 660 17.72 35.79 24.75
C LYS A 660 17.37 34.28 24.71
N ALA A 661 16.15 33.97 24.25
CA ALA A 661 15.67 32.58 24.24
C ALA A 661 16.31 31.73 23.13
N ASN A 662 16.60 32.30 21.97
CA ASN A 662 16.91 31.55 20.76
C ASN A 662 18.28 31.84 20.13
N LEU A 663 18.87 33.04 20.34
CA LEU A 663 20.08 33.48 19.64
C LEU A 663 21.29 33.67 20.54
N LEU A 664 21.21 34.65 21.48
CA LEU A 664 22.32 35.16 22.26
C LEU A 664 22.10 35.01 23.76
N ASP A 665 23.13 35.22 24.57
CA ASP A 665 23.00 35.15 26.02
C ASP A 665 22.36 36.43 26.61
N GLU A 666 21.93 36.34 27.86
CA GLU A 666 21.25 37.48 28.55
C GLU A 666 22.22 38.65 28.67
N GLY A 667 21.84 39.81 28.13
CA GLY A 667 22.61 41.03 28.22
C GLY A 667 23.47 41.34 26.98
N ASP A 668 23.61 40.41 26.01
CA ASP A 668 24.37 40.67 24.76
C ASP A 668 23.73 41.73 23.90
N ILE A 669 22.38 41.72 23.82
CA ILE A 669 21.60 42.79 23.17
C ILE A 669 20.43 43.13 24.11
N THR A 670 20.27 44.42 24.38
CA THR A 670 19.22 44.97 25.24
C THR A 670 18.24 45.86 24.47
N VAL A 671 17.08 46.17 25.08
CA VAL A 671 16.11 47.12 24.50
C VAL A 671 16.77 48.44 24.11
N ASN A 672 17.75 48.92 24.92
CA ASN A 672 18.43 50.19 24.65
C ASN A 672 19.27 50.15 23.37
N ASP A 673 19.83 48.99 23.01
CA ASP A 673 20.64 48.80 21.79
C ASP A 673 19.76 48.81 20.53
N LEU A 674 18.50 48.50 20.67
CA LEU A 674 17.50 48.44 19.58
C LEU A 674 16.83 49.82 19.38
N HIS A 675 16.73 50.62 20.43
CA HIS A 675 16.08 51.92 20.35
C HIS A 675 16.75 52.84 19.34
N GLY A 676 15.94 53.49 18.51
CA GLY A 676 16.39 54.47 17.49
C GLY A 676 16.80 53.89 16.14
N LYS A 677 16.89 52.55 16.02
CA LYS A 677 17.17 51.87 14.76
C LYS A 677 15.90 51.63 13.92
N SER A 678 16.06 51.62 12.61
CA SER A 678 15.03 51.08 11.72
C SER A 678 14.94 49.55 11.82
N PRO A 679 13.86 48.91 11.35
CA PRO A 679 13.76 47.43 11.34
C PRO A 679 14.94 46.78 10.63
N GLU A 680 15.38 47.32 9.51
CA GLU A 680 16.51 46.80 8.73
C GLU A 680 17.83 46.94 9.50
N GLU A 681 18.06 48.11 10.16
CA GLU A 681 19.24 48.30 11.01
C GLU A 681 19.25 47.36 12.23
N MET A 682 18.06 47.03 12.79
CA MET A 682 17.94 46.07 13.88
C MET A 682 18.27 44.68 13.40
N ILE A 683 17.76 44.25 12.24
CA ILE A 683 18.03 42.95 11.63
C ILE A 683 19.53 42.78 11.41
N ASP A 684 20.19 43.77 10.77
CA ASP A 684 21.64 43.69 10.49
C ASP A 684 22.46 43.69 11.77
N TYR A 685 22.06 44.43 12.79
CA TYR A 685 22.74 44.49 14.07
C TYR A 685 22.63 43.18 14.84
N ILE A 686 21.43 42.59 14.93
CA ILE A 686 21.20 41.30 15.59
C ILE A 686 21.90 40.18 14.83
N PHE A 687 21.82 40.19 13.48
CA PHE A 687 22.45 39.17 12.64
C PHE A 687 23.98 39.19 12.76
N ALA A 688 24.59 40.40 12.78
CA ALA A 688 26.05 40.53 12.97
C ALA A 688 26.51 39.98 14.33
N ALA A 689 25.77 40.21 15.40
CA ALA A 689 26.05 39.62 16.72
C ALA A 689 25.86 38.10 16.77
N ALA A 690 24.80 37.63 16.13
CA ALA A 690 24.55 36.16 16.00
C ALA A 690 25.68 35.48 15.21
N MET A 691 26.13 36.08 14.10
CA MET A 691 27.21 35.51 13.29
C MET A 691 28.58 35.57 13.99
N ALA A 692 28.84 36.59 14.81
CA ALA A 692 30.04 36.58 15.65
C ALA A 692 30.07 35.40 16.62
N ARG A 693 28.95 35.11 17.26
CA ARG A 693 28.77 33.94 18.16
C ARG A 693 28.89 32.63 17.42
N TYR A 694 28.27 32.55 16.23
CA TYR A 694 28.37 31.35 15.37
C TYR A 694 29.80 31.04 14.95
N ASN A 695 30.56 32.07 14.54
CA ASN A 695 31.97 31.93 14.16
C ASN A 695 32.85 31.50 15.37
N GLU A 696 32.62 32.08 16.54
CA GLU A 696 33.29 31.65 17.78
C GLU A 696 33.06 30.15 18.08
N LYS A 697 31.83 29.68 17.88
CA LYS A 697 31.45 28.29 18.05
C LYS A 697 32.16 27.39 17.03
N GLU A 698 32.30 27.83 15.78
CA GLU A 698 33.04 27.11 14.73
C GLU A 698 34.54 26.99 15.07
N GLU A 699 35.15 28.05 15.57
CA GLU A 699 36.56 28.02 16.02
C GLU A 699 36.75 27.03 17.19
N GLN A 700 35.79 26.92 18.10
CA GLN A 700 35.87 25.98 19.22
C GLN A 700 35.72 24.50 18.78
N LEU A 701 34.91 24.24 17.74
CA LEU A 701 34.58 22.90 17.29
C LEU A 701 35.46 22.31 16.20
N THR A 702 36.12 23.10 15.41
CA THR A 702 36.70 22.87 14.08
C THR A 702 35.64 22.93 12.94
N PRO A 703 36.03 23.39 11.75
CA PRO A 703 35.10 23.52 10.62
C PRO A 703 34.42 22.19 10.24
N GLU A 704 35.14 21.07 10.21
CA GLU A 704 34.56 19.77 9.84
C GLU A 704 33.47 19.30 10.82
N ARG A 705 33.74 19.46 12.13
CA ARG A 705 32.77 19.11 13.17
C ARG A 705 31.56 20.05 13.14
N MET A 706 31.76 21.32 12.79
CA MET A 706 30.66 22.27 12.63
C MET A 706 29.76 21.90 11.47
N ARG A 707 30.34 21.50 10.32
CA ARG A 707 29.55 20.98 9.16
C ARG A 707 28.73 19.75 9.52
N GLU A 708 29.29 18.82 10.28
CA GLU A 708 28.54 17.64 10.73
C GLU A 708 27.43 18.02 11.73
N PHE A 709 27.71 18.94 12.65
CA PHE A 709 26.72 19.45 13.59
C PHE A 709 25.54 20.12 12.87
N GLU A 710 25.78 20.94 11.84
CA GLU A 710 24.74 21.56 11.02
C GLU A 710 23.84 20.50 10.35
N LYS A 711 24.44 19.44 9.80
CA LYS A 711 23.66 18.33 9.22
C LYS A 711 22.80 17.62 10.26
N VAL A 712 23.35 17.34 11.46
CA VAL A 712 22.62 16.69 12.55
C VAL A 712 21.39 17.49 12.96
N ILE A 713 21.55 18.80 13.18
CA ILE A 713 20.42 19.66 13.60
C ILE A 713 19.39 19.81 12.50
N LEU A 714 19.82 19.99 11.25
CA LEU A 714 18.91 20.10 10.09
C LEU A 714 18.09 18.82 9.91
N LEU A 715 18.72 17.66 9.83
CA LEU A 715 18.03 16.38 9.65
C LEU A 715 17.06 16.11 10.81
N ARG A 716 17.51 16.31 12.05
CA ARG A 716 16.68 16.08 13.22
C ARG A 716 15.46 17.02 13.26
N SER A 717 15.65 18.29 12.97
CA SER A 717 14.54 19.26 12.95
C SER A 717 13.53 18.94 11.83
N ILE A 718 14.04 18.65 10.62
CA ILE A 718 13.20 18.25 9.48
C ILE A 718 12.41 16.98 9.82
N ASP A 719 13.07 15.92 10.25
CA ASP A 719 12.44 14.62 10.51
C ASP A 719 11.40 14.71 11.63
N THR A 720 11.71 15.42 12.73
CA THR A 720 10.77 15.58 13.85
C THR A 720 9.51 16.33 13.41
N LYS A 721 9.66 17.46 12.76
CA LYS A 721 8.52 18.30 12.35
C LYS A 721 7.71 17.66 11.23
N TRP A 722 8.37 16.94 10.30
CA TRP A 722 7.70 16.22 9.22
C TRP A 722 6.85 15.06 9.74
N ILE A 723 7.34 14.29 10.70
CA ILE A 723 6.59 13.20 11.34
C ILE A 723 5.36 13.77 12.06
N ASP A 724 5.53 14.83 12.86
CA ASP A 724 4.41 15.49 13.54
C ASP A 724 3.37 16.05 12.55
N HIS A 725 3.83 16.57 11.41
CA HIS A 725 2.98 17.11 10.36
C HIS A 725 2.17 16.03 9.64
N ILE A 726 2.76 14.89 9.29
CA ILE A 726 2.04 13.76 8.69
C ILE A 726 0.90 13.31 9.61
N ASP A 727 1.18 13.18 10.90
CA ASP A 727 0.17 12.79 11.88
C ASP A 727 -0.96 13.82 11.99
N ALA A 728 -0.61 15.11 12.03
CA ALA A 728 -1.59 16.19 12.07
C ALA A 728 -2.45 16.25 10.80
N MET A 729 -1.87 16.03 9.62
CA MET A 729 -2.58 15.95 8.34
C MET A 729 -3.53 14.74 8.27
N ASP A 730 -3.15 13.61 8.86
CA ASP A 730 -4.03 12.44 8.93
C ASP A 730 -5.23 12.70 9.85
N GLN A 731 -5.01 13.34 11.00
CA GLN A 731 -6.08 13.77 11.90
C GLN A 731 -7.01 14.81 11.25
N LEU A 732 -6.46 15.77 10.51
CA LEU A 732 -7.24 16.74 9.74
C LEU A 732 -8.14 16.04 8.72
N ARG A 733 -7.59 15.07 7.95
CA ARG A 733 -8.34 14.29 6.97
C ARG A 733 -9.54 13.57 7.57
N GLN A 734 -9.41 13.03 8.78
CA GLN A 734 -10.50 12.34 9.47
C GLN A 734 -11.60 13.32 9.92
N GLY A 735 -11.24 14.53 10.37
CA GLY A 735 -12.16 15.55 10.84
C GLY A 735 -12.84 16.39 9.75
N ILE A 736 -12.20 16.54 8.59
CA ILE A 736 -12.60 17.50 7.57
C ILE A 736 -13.99 17.23 6.95
N HIS A 737 -14.44 15.98 6.96
CA HIS A 737 -15.75 15.59 6.42
C HIS A 737 -16.92 16.24 7.16
N LEU A 738 -16.75 16.60 8.41
CA LEU A 738 -17.77 17.29 9.22
C LEU A 738 -18.06 18.71 8.68
N ARG A 739 -17.11 19.33 7.98
CA ARG A 739 -17.28 20.66 7.38
C ARG A 739 -18.20 20.66 6.15
N ALA A 740 -18.48 19.48 5.55
CA ALA A 740 -19.47 19.36 4.49
C ALA A 740 -20.88 19.83 4.94
N TYR A 741 -21.19 19.77 6.23
CA TYR A 741 -22.43 20.34 6.79
C TYR A 741 -22.49 21.87 6.65
N GLY A 742 -21.32 22.55 6.56
CA GLY A 742 -21.22 24.00 6.30
C GLY A 742 -21.29 24.41 4.82
N GLN A 743 -21.64 23.48 3.90
CA GLN A 743 -21.69 23.67 2.44
C GLN A 743 -20.32 24.00 1.78
N THR A 744 -19.23 23.71 2.45
CA THR A 744 -17.88 23.81 1.88
C THR A 744 -17.42 22.45 1.31
N ASP A 745 -16.56 22.50 0.29
CA ASP A 745 -15.95 21.29 -0.26
C ASP A 745 -14.85 20.80 0.69
N PRO A 746 -14.99 19.60 1.29
CA PRO A 746 -13.99 19.09 2.23
C PRO A 746 -12.58 18.98 1.66
N LEU A 747 -12.43 18.68 0.38
CA LEU A 747 -11.12 18.58 -0.26
C LEU A 747 -10.44 19.94 -0.33
N ARG A 748 -11.17 20.97 -0.72
CA ARG A 748 -10.65 22.34 -0.80
C ARG A 748 -10.23 22.87 0.57
N GLU A 749 -11.04 22.60 1.60
CA GLU A 749 -10.69 22.97 2.98
C GLU A 749 -9.43 22.23 3.45
N TYR A 750 -9.31 20.94 3.11
CA TYR A 750 -8.13 20.14 3.41
C TYR A 750 -6.86 20.70 2.71
N GLU A 751 -6.99 21.14 1.46
CA GLU A 751 -5.88 21.77 0.73
C GLU A 751 -5.45 23.09 1.39
N GLN A 752 -6.39 23.95 1.75
CA GLN A 752 -6.10 25.26 2.35
C GLN A 752 -5.49 25.14 3.75
N GLU A 753 -6.08 24.31 4.62
CA GLU A 753 -5.55 24.09 5.96
C GLU A 753 -4.23 23.35 5.95
N GLY A 754 -4.13 22.32 5.09
CA GLY A 754 -2.90 21.57 4.91
C GLY A 754 -1.74 22.44 4.42
N PHE A 755 -2.02 23.44 3.59
CA PHE A 755 -1.01 24.42 3.17
C PHE A 755 -0.57 25.31 4.34
N ALA A 756 -1.52 25.85 5.11
CA ALA A 756 -1.20 26.68 6.28
C ALA A 756 -0.38 25.90 7.32
N MET A 757 -0.78 24.65 7.63
CA MET A 757 -0.02 23.76 8.54
C MET A 757 1.38 23.47 8.02
N PHE A 758 1.56 23.35 6.70
CA PHE A 758 2.87 23.12 6.10
C PHE A 758 3.77 24.35 6.22
N GLU A 759 3.25 25.56 6.00
CA GLU A 759 4.00 26.82 6.20
C GLU A 759 4.42 26.99 7.67
N GLU A 760 3.53 26.69 8.62
CA GLU A 760 3.86 26.69 10.05
C GLU A 760 4.97 25.67 10.39
N MET A 761 4.90 24.49 9.81
CA MET A 761 5.94 23.47 9.98
C MET A 761 7.31 23.96 9.46
N ILE A 762 7.36 24.56 8.28
CA ILE A 762 8.61 25.12 7.71
C ILE A 762 9.16 26.23 8.62
N ALA A 763 8.30 27.11 9.13
CA ALA A 763 8.70 28.15 10.08
C ALA A 763 9.27 27.53 11.38
N ALA A 764 8.61 26.49 11.91
CA ALA A 764 9.08 25.79 13.11
C ALA A 764 10.43 25.05 12.89
N ILE A 765 10.68 24.51 11.69
CA ILE A 765 11.99 23.94 11.34
C ILE A 765 13.08 25.02 11.40
N ARG A 766 12.84 26.21 10.82
CA ARG A 766 13.80 27.32 10.85
C ARG A 766 14.11 27.78 12.28
N GLU A 767 13.08 27.91 13.11
CA GLU A 767 13.24 28.28 14.52
C GLU A 767 14.05 27.25 15.30
N ASP A 768 13.74 25.97 15.15
CA ASP A 768 14.48 24.90 15.82
C ASP A 768 15.94 24.85 15.36
N VAL A 769 16.19 24.93 14.05
CA VAL A 769 17.56 24.96 13.50
C VAL A 769 18.32 26.18 14.03
N THR A 770 17.71 27.38 14.00
CA THR A 770 18.31 28.62 14.54
C THR A 770 18.66 28.44 16.01
N LYS A 771 17.72 28.00 16.82
CA LYS A 771 17.91 27.79 18.26
C LYS A 771 19.01 26.77 18.55
N TYR A 772 19.01 25.62 17.88
CA TYR A 772 20.05 24.59 18.11
C TYR A 772 21.39 25.04 17.60
N ALA A 773 21.49 25.74 16.44
CA ALA A 773 22.72 26.27 15.92
C ALA A 773 23.36 27.25 16.92
N MET A 774 22.55 28.09 17.55
CA MET A 774 23.04 29.13 18.46
C MET A 774 23.22 28.66 19.91
N LYS A 775 22.26 27.92 20.48
CA LYS A 775 22.20 27.59 21.92
C LYS A 775 22.72 26.22 22.30
N ALA A 776 22.77 25.23 21.37
CA ALA A 776 23.20 23.88 21.73
C ALA A 776 24.67 23.84 22.12
N GLN A 777 24.96 23.23 23.28
CA GLN A 777 26.31 22.89 23.72
C GLN A 777 26.65 21.47 23.30
N ILE A 778 27.73 21.30 22.54
CA ILE A 778 28.16 20.01 22.03
C ILE A 778 28.98 19.28 23.09
N ARG A 779 28.41 18.21 23.64
CA ARG A 779 29.11 17.27 24.52
C ARG A 779 29.51 16.05 23.70
N ASN A 780 30.78 15.89 23.45
CA ASN A 780 31.55 14.73 22.96
C ASN A 780 31.03 13.73 21.89
N ASN A 781 29.76 13.68 21.50
CA ASN A 781 29.24 12.74 20.51
C ASN A 781 28.30 13.43 19.53
N LEU A 782 28.73 13.55 18.28
CA LEU A 782 27.96 14.11 17.15
C LEU A 782 27.44 12.95 16.27
N GLU A 783 26.80 11.94 16.89
CA GLU A 783 26.16 10.88 16.12
C GLU A 783 24.77 11.32 15.68
N ARG A 784 24.41 10.99 14.44
CA ARG A 784 23.06 11.16 13.94
C ARG A 784 22.18 10.08 14.54
N GLU A 785 21.07 10.46 15.17
CA GLU A 785 20.14 9.54 15.79
C GLU A 785 18.80 9.55 15.06
N GLU A 786 18.23 8.38 14.85
CA GLU A 786 16.85 8.26 14.34
C GLU A 786 15.87 8.86 15.35
N VAL A 787 14.98 9.72 14.90
CA VAL A 787 13.95 10.36 15.74
C VAL A 787 12.98 9.33 16.33
N ALA A 788 12.70 8.26 15.59
CA ALA A 788 11.96 7.09 16.06
C ALA A 788 12.31 5.85 15.24
N LYS A 789 12.20 4.66 15.83
CA LYS A 789 12.37 3.38 15.11
C LYS A 789 11.05 2.99 14.50
N GLY A 790 10.96 3.05 13.18
CA GLY A 790 9.77 2.70 12.42
C GLY A 790 9.70 1.21 12.06
N GLN A 791 8.48 0.67 12.02
CA GLN A 791 8.18 -0.64 11.47
C GLN A 791 7.24 -0.50 10.27
N ALA A 792 7.52 -1.22 9.19
CA ALA A 792 6.64 -1.27 8.03
C ALA A 792 5.32 -1.97 8.43
N VAL A 793 4.20 -1.32 8.17
CA VAL A 793 2.87 -1.88 8.39
C VAL A 793 2.34 -2.37 7.05
N ASN A 794 2.40 -3.69 6.86
CA ASN A 794 1.80 -4.31 5.69
C ASN A 794 0.34 -4.67 6.03
N PRO A 795 -0.66 -4.08 5.39
CA PRO A 795 -2.07 -4.37 5.68
C PRO A 795 -2.47 -5.82 5.40
N LYS A 796 -1.60 -6.61 4.74
CA LYS A 796 -1.85 -8.03 4.40
C LYS A 796 -0.98 -9.05 5.16
N GLU A 797 0.13 -8.64 5.75
CA GLU A 797 1.01 -9.52 6.51
C GLU A 797 0.79 -9.33 8.01
N GLU A 798 -0.03 -10.17 8.61
CA GLU A 798 -0.05 -10.37 10.05
C GLU A 798 1.25 -11.06 10.47
N GLU A 799 2.26 -10.30 10.90
CA GLU A 799 3.34 -10.91 11.68
C GLU A 799 2.73 -11.53 12.94
N LYS A 800 2.71 -12.86 12.97
CA LYS A 800 2.53 -13.55 14.24
C LYS A 800 3.69 -13.13 15.13
N PRO A 801 3.45 -12.54 16.32
CA PRO A 801 4.52 -12.29 17.26
C PRO A 801 5.26 -13.61 17.47
N LYS A 802 6.58 -13.62 17.23
CA LYS A 802 7.43 -14.77 17.53
C LYS A 802 7.16 -15.15 18.97
N ARG A 803 6.47 -16.26 19.16
CA ARG A 803 6.22 -16.82 20.51
C ARG A 803 7.58 -17.04 21.15
N GLN A 804 7.98 -16.11 22.03
CA GLN A 804 8.98 -16.49 23.02
C GLN A 804 8.42 -17.70 23.76
N PRO A 805 9.19 -18.78 23.94
CA PRO A 805 8.69 -19.93 24.65
C PRO A 805 8.28 -19.45 26.05
N ILE A 806 7.00 -19.46 26.32
CA ILE A 806 6.47 -19.24 27.66
C ILE A 806 7.06 -20.35 28.47
N ARG A 807 8.08 -20.06 29.30
CA ARG A 807 8.46 -20.95 30.37
C ARG A 807 7.21 -21.11 31.24
N LYS A 808 6.53 -22.25 31.09
CA LYS A 808 5.48 -22.65 32.04
C LYS A 808 6.10 -22.46 33.41
N LYS A 809 5.58 -21.52 34.20
CA LYS A 809 5.76 -21.56 35.64
C LYS A 809 5.23 -22.94 36.04
N GLN A 810 6.11 -23.82 36.51
CA GLN A 810 5.67 -25.08 37.12
C GLN A 810 4.68 -24.71 38.23
N ASP A 811 3.44 -25.12 38.07
CA ASP A 811 2.46 -25.03 39.15
C ASP A 811 2.99 -25.92 40.27
N ILE A 812 3.50 -25.28 41.31
CA ILE A 812 4.02 -25.94 42.49
C ILE A 812 2.82 -26.46 43.27
N GLY A 813 2.67 -27.77 43.30
CA GLY A 813 1.61 -28.43 44.05
C GLY A 813 1.77 -28.15 45.55
N ARG A 814 0.66 -28.10 46.28
CA ARG A 814 0.64 -27.85 47.74
C ARG A 814 1.61 -28.74 48.53
N ASN A 815 1.91 -29.92 48.07
CA ASN A 815 2.78 -30.92 48.70
C ASN A 815 4.23 -30.95 48.18
N ASP A 816 4.57 -30.17 47.16
CA ASP A 816 5.91 -30.11 46.57
C ASP A 816 6.89 -29.35 47.49
N PRO A 817 8.18 -29.60 47.39
CA PRO A 817 9.18 -28.83 48.15
C PRO A 817 9.12 -27.36 47.79
N CYS A 818 9.16 -26.49 48.83
CA CYS A 818 9.12 -25.05 48.57
C CYS A 818 10.37 -24.56 47.85
N PRO A 819 10.24 -23.77 46.78
CA PRO A 819 11.37 -23.31 45.96
C PRO A 819 12.34 -22.37 46.69
N CYS A 820 11.99 -21.92 47.92
CA CYS A 820 12.89 -21.11 48.74
C CYS A 820 14.05 -21.90 49.38
N GLY A 821 14.17 -23.22 49.16
CA GLY A 821 15.24 -24.05 49.70
C GLY A 821 15.10 -24.40 51.18
N SER A 822 13.95 -24.11 51.84
CA SER A 822 13.71 -24.37 53.27
C SER A 822 13.51 -25.84 53.65
N GLY A 823 13.44 -26.76 52.65
CA GLY A 823 13.12 -28.17 52.88
C GLY A 823 11.69 -28.48 53.32
N LYS A 824 10.84 -27.46 53.50
CA LYS A 824 9.41 -27.60 53.85
C LYS A 824 8.53 -27.72 52.61
N LYS A 825 7.38 -28.43 52.75
CA LYS A 825 6.35 -28.47 51.69
C LYS A 825 5.79 -27.07 51.45
N TYR A 826 5.44 -26.74 50.18
CA TYR A 826 4.95 -25.41 49.78
C TYR A 826 3.80 -24.90 50.66
N LYS A 827 2.81 -25.74 50.98
CA LYS A 827 1.69 -25.41 51.90
C LYS A 827 2.12 -25.04 53.32
N ASN A 828 3.31 -25.44 53.79
CA ASN A 828 3.82 -25.19 55.15
C ASN A 828 4.94 -24.12 55.12
N CYS A 829 5.10 -23.40 54.00
CA CYS A 829 6.06 -22.31 53.84
C CYS A 829 5.41 -21.13 53.11
N HIS A 830 5.68 -20.86 51.85
CA HIS A 830 5.15 -19.75 51.10
C HIS A 830 3.69 -19.92 50.61
N GLY A 831 3.16 -21.12 50.60
CA GLY A 831 1.75 -21.44 50.36
C GLY A 831 0.87 -21.43 51.59
N ALA A 832 1.36 -21.01 52.77
CA ALA A 832 0.60 -20.96 54.00
C ALA A 832 -0.25 -19.67 54.15
N VAL A 833 -0.13 -18.72 53.26
CA VAL A 833 -0.76 -17.39 53.33
C VAL A 833 -1.68 -17.13 52.14
N SER A 834 -2.24 -18.15 51.51
CA SER A 834 -3.27 -17.98 50.50
C SER A 834 -4.51 -18.81 50.82
#